data_faeeb3ae2338db80be951a5c5b5d7150
#
_entry.id   faeeb3ae2338db80be951a5c5b5d7150
#
_cell.length_a   1.000
_cell.length_b   1.000
_cell.length_c   1.000
_cell.angle_alpha   90.00
_cell.angle_beta   90.00
_cell.angle_gamma   90.00
#
_symmetry.space_group_name_H-M   'P 1'
#
loop_
_entity.id
_entity.type
_entity.pdbx_description
1 polymer ?
#
loop_
_entity_poly.entity_id
_entity_poly.type
_entity_poly.pdbx_seq_one_letter_code
_entity_poly.pdbx_strand_id
1 'polypeptide(L)'
;MNENDQIRAMLVKLREKANLSQAQLAERTGFTASRISRLESGDTELGAADAELMALRIGSEESKAFGAYLKTDWKILERPGFNHVSLAWLWKAEVALQRVAVMESDPNLKNAFLQQIRSCREALERAAHALRSTEHPIALIGAPGVGKTTVICTLAELRNGGKDADLDKQMALQTGGGRQTLCEVHVRNGGEYNIKVDPCTQEEIHQYAVEFCDDLIAELNPSKNASREGPGLSSEADRAIRNMTGLTVKRTKIGDGKFLRDDRALDLAKAFPIKDDLIVQVLTRLDLPRRNRTSVSYPRESTLSGLDWVAKAFAEINYGRHPEFSLPRRIEITIPKRVLGTEEFDLRLIDTRGVDEPSAPRRDLQSYLDDPRAAIVLCSDFNDAPEAAVQAVIERAVEGGLQQELMDRGMLLVLPGGDEDSTLRDPNTGERVANAQEGREIRREQIAPTLHNYGFRKFPVQFADVRLADDCEQLRQALVRKIQEIRGRQEGEIEFLTGTIDRLISNRKTEEARAVFEAATKKLRLWFADNTTLPEPELEVQSSLIDEMDGLRYASSLRASVNRRGSWHNFDYWHGLGFGTRRDAVERVSKQLDTLKVLINSELGDKDSSMAHDFIQHFANELDKAANDFFQWSQVLGENAFQNQLGEDFEYWRKCQDRWGGGPGYKTEIKRWTADWFGAEASKTRKEFIENELQRQWADLLKKLTGMFASADAQNQAGVAK
;
A
#
# COMPACT_ATOMS: atom_id res chain seq x y z
N MET A 1 -28.93 -2.25 -17.20
CA MET A 1 -28.85 -3.32 -18.21
C MET A 1 -29.11 -4.62 -17.48
N ASN A 2 -30.01 -5.50 -17.97
CA ASN A 2 -30.20 -6.81 -17.36
C ASN A 2 -29.03 -7.76 -17.73
N GLU A 3 -28.91 -8.90 -17.06
CA GLU A 3 -27.80 -9.86 -17.28
C GLU A 3 -27.73 -10.33 -18.76
N ASN A 4 -28.89 -10.60 -19.38
CA ASN A 4 -28.96 -11.02 -20.79
C ASN A 4 -28.43 -9.94 -21.75
N ASP A 5 -28.70 -8.67 -21.48
CA ASP A 5 -28.18 -7.57 -22.32
C ASP A 5 -26.64 -7.48 -22.24
N GLN A 6 -26.10 -7.74 -21.07
CA GLN A 6 -24.66 -7.72 -20.85
C GLN A 6 -23.99 -8.92 -21.52
N ILE A 7 -24.57 -10.14 -21.41
CA ILE A 7 -24.08 -11.34 -22.10
C ILE A 7 -24.10 -11.11 -23.61
N ARG A 8 -25.15 -10.51 -24.13
CA ARG A 8 -25.30 -10.15 -25.55
C ARG A 8 -24.22 -9.19 -26.01
N ALA A 9 -24.00 -8.10 -25.27
CA ALA A 9 -22.97 -7.13 -25.56
C ALA A 9 -21.57 -7.76 -25.55
N MET A 10 -21.30 -8.71 -24.63
CA MET A 10 -20.04 -9.43 -24.58
C MET A 10 -19.85 -10.35 -25.78
N LEU A 11 -20.87 -11.10 -26.20
CA LEU A 11 -20.81 -11.94 -27.40
C LEU A 11 -20.51 -11.14 -28.67
N VAL A 12 -21.14 -9.95 -28.83
CA VAL A 12 -20.85 -9.04 -29.94
C VAL A 12 -19.39 -8.60 -29.89
N LYS A 13 -18.90 -8.14 -28.75
CA LYS A 13 -17.51 -7.72 -28.56
C LYS A 13 -16.52 -8.84 -28.88
N LEU A 14 -16.78 -10.06 -28.41
CA LEU A 14 -15.93 -11.24 -28.68
C LEU A 14 -15.92 -11.61 -30.18
N ARG A 15 -17.07 -11.55 -30.84
CA ARG A 15 -17.18 -11.81 -32.29
C ARG A 15 -16.39 -10.78 -33.09
N GLU A 16 -16.55 -9.49 -32.76
CA GLU A 16 -15.83 -8.39 -33.45
C GLU A 16 -14.32 -8.48 -33.23
N LYS A 17 -13.89 -8.77 -32.01
CA LYS A 17 -12.47 -8.99 -31.69
C LYS A 17 -11.87 -10.17 -32.45
N ALA A 18 -12.67 -11.20 -32.72
CA ALA A 18 -12.30 -12.34 -33.56
C ALA A 18 -12.38 -12.05 -35.07
N ASN A 19 -12.72 -10.81 -35.46
CA ASN A 19 -12.91 -10.40 -36.85
C ASN A 19 -13.94 -11.26 -37.62
N LEU A 20 -15.01 -11.72 -36.94
CA LEU A 20 -16.08 -12.51 -37.54
C LEU A 20 -17.28 -11.62 -37.89
N SER A 21 -17.78 -11.74 -39.11
CA SER A 21 -19.08 -11.19 -39.47
C SER A 21 -20.23 -12.01 -38.87
N GLN A 22 -21.41 -11.44 -38.74
CA GLN A 22 -22.61 -12.17 -38.31
C GLN A 22 -22.92 -13.40 -39.21
N ALA A 23 -22.66 -13.26 -40.51
CA ALA A 23 -22.85 -14.36 -41.49
C ALA A 23 -21.86 -15.51 -41.22
N GLN A 24 -20.59 -15.19 -40.92
CA GLN A 24 -19.59 -16.24 -40.60
C GLN A 24 -19.89 -16.94 -39.26
N LEU A 25 -20.38 -16.17 -38.25
CA LEU A 25 -20.80 -16.80 -37.01
C LEU A 25 -22.03 -17.66 -37.21
N ALA A 26 -22.98 -17.24 -38.05
CA ALA A 26 -24.16 -18.04 -38.41
C ALA A 26 -23.76 -19.37 -39.05
N GLU A 27 -22.83 -19.38 -39.99
CA GLU A 27 -22.30 -20.59 -40.61
C GLU A 27 -21.67 -21.52 -39.58
N ARG A 28 -20.90 -21.01 -38.64
CA ARG A 28 -20.25 -21.79 -37.59
C ARG A 28 -21.21 -22.38 -36.55
N THR A 29 -22.29 -21.65 -36.25
CA THR A 29 -23.30 -22.09 -35.26
C THR A 29 -24.40 -22.94 -35.85
N GLY A 30 -24.57 -22.95 -37.18
CA GLY A 30 -25.72 -23.51 -37.84
C GLY A 30 -26.98 -22.67 -37.77
N PHE A 31 -26.86 -21.41 -37.34
CA PHE A 31 -27.96 -20.45 -37.31
C PHE A 31 -28.07 -19.69 -38.64
N THR A 32 -29.17 -18.96 -38.84
CA THR A 32 -29.27 -18.04 -39.97
C THR A 32 -28.64 -16.68 -39.57
N ALA A 33 -28.09 -15.92 -40.53
CA ALA A 33 -27.55 -14.62 -40.27
C ALA A 33 -28.59 -13.66 -39.62
N SER A 34 -29.85 -13.76 -40.02
CA SER A 34 -30.97 -13.01 -39.43
C SER A 34 -31.22 -13.38 -37.98
N ARG A 35 -31.00 -14.67 -37.59
CA ARG A 35 -31.13 -15.09 -36.18
C ARG A 35 -30.01 -14.53 -35.36
N ILE A 36 -28.75 -14.59 -35.83
CA ILE A 36 -27.62 -13.98 -35.12
C ILE A 36 -27.87 -12.47 -34.91
N SER A 37 -28.26 -11.74 -35.98
CA SER A 37 -28.55 -10.32 -35.91
C SER A 37 -29.61 -9.98 -34.86
N ARG A 38 -30.71 -10.75 -34.80
CA ARG A 38 -31.79 -10.53 -33.83
C ARG A 38 -31.41 -10.92 -32.40
N LEU A 39 -30.55 -11.95 -32.23
CA LEU A 39 -29.99 -12.29 -30.93
C LEU A 39 -29.04 -11.20 -30.42
N GLU A 40 -28.21 -10.63 -31.29
CA GLU A 40 -27.29 -9.54 -30.95
C GLU A 40 -27.99 -8.20 -30.71
N SER A 41 -29.05 -7.88 -31.48
CA SER A 41 -29.84 -6.63 -31.30
C SER A 41 -30.76 -6.68 -30.08
N GLY A 42 -31.14 -7.86 -29.63
CA GLY A 42 -32.11 -8.02 -28.55
C GLY A 42 -33.56 -8.18 -29.03
N ASP A 43 -33.79 -8.24 -30.33
CA ASP A 43 -35.12 -8.49 -30.90
C ASP A 43 -35.62 -9.93 -30.68
N THR A 44 -34.71 -10.82 -30.28
CA THR A 44 -35.00 -12.19 -29.87
C THR A 44 -34.33 -12.47 -28.52
N GLU A 45 -35.03 -13.14 -27.64
CA GLU A 45 -34.49 -13.55 -26.35
C GLU A 45 -33.28 -14.47 -26.54
N LEU A 46 -32.18 -14.18 -25.83
CA LEU A 46 -30.96 -14.97 -25.86
C LEU A 46 -31.03 -16.07 -24.79
N GLY A 47 -31.28 -17.30 -25.19
CA GLY A 47 -31.22 -18.45 -24.29
C GLY A 47 -29.80 -18.80 -23.89
N ALA A 48 -29.64 -19.42 -22.71
CA ALA A 48 -28.31 -19.83 -22.19
C ALA A 48 -27.57 -20.77 -23.15
N ALA A 49 -28.26 -21.73 -23.77
CA ALA A 49 -27.70 -22.67 -24.75
C ALA A 49 -27.24 -21.96 -26.04
N ASP A 50 -27.99 -20.95 -26.50
CA ASP A 50 -27.62 -20.17 -27.68
C ASP A 50 -26.37 -19.31 -27.38
N ALA A 51 -26.33 -18.68 -26.19
CA ALA A 51 -25.18 -17.88 -25.74
C ALA A 51 -23.90 -18.75 -25.63
N GLU A 52 -24.01 -19.95 -25.05
CA GLU A 52 -22.90 -20.91 -24.94
C GLU A 52 -22.42 -21.35 -26.33
N LEU A 53 -23.34 -21.72 -27.22
CA LEU A 53 -23.00 -22.14 -28.58
C LEU A 53 -22.32 -21.01 -29.36
N MET A 54 -22.83 -19.80 -29.30
CA MET A 54 -22.22 -18.65 -29.96
C MET A 54 -20.81 -18.40 -29.43
N ALA A 55 -20.60 -18.36 -28.11
CA ALA A 55 -19.30 -18.20 -27.49
C ALA A 55 -18.30 -19.26 -27.94
N LEU A 56 -18.69 -20.55 -27.94
CA LEU A 56 -17.86 -21.64 -28.35
C LEU A 56 -17.46 -21.56 -29.84
N ARG A 57 -18.39 -21.15 -30.72
CA ARG A 57 -18.20 -21.09 -32.16
C ARG A 57 -17.46 -19.86 -32.67
N ILE A 58 -17.38 -18.80 -31.88
CA ILE A 58 -16.47 -17.65 -32.12
C ILE A 58 -15.02 -18.20 -32.18
N GLY A 59 -14.65 -19.06 -31.25
CA GLY A 59 -13.45 -19.89 -31.33
C GLY A 59 -12.15 -19.25 -30.83
N SER A 60 -12.18 -17.98 -30.38
CA SER A 60 -11.04 -17.37 -29.67
C SER A 60 -10.89 -17.95 -28.27
N GLU A 61 -9.71 -17.89 -27.68
CA GLU A 61 -9.49 -18.37 -26.30
C GLU A 61 -10.38 -17.64 -25.30
N GLU A 62 -10.56 -16.34 -25.49
CA GLU A 62 -11.46 -15.52 -24.65
C GLU A 62 -12.92 -15.95 -24.79
N SER A 63 -13.38 -16.28 -26.01
CA SER A 63 -14.74 -16.72 -26.24
C SER A 63 -15.00 -18.12 -25.72
N LYS A 64 -14.01 -19.02 -25.79
CA LYS A 64 -14.06 -20.35 -25.16
C LYS A 64 -14.16 -20.23 -23.64
N ALA A 65 -13.33 -19.37 -23.03
CA ALA A 65 -13.37 -19.07 -21.59
C ALA A 65 -14.75 -18.50 -21.19
N PHE A 66 -15.32 -17.62 -22.01
CA PHE A 66 -16.65 -17.07 -21.76
C PHE A 66 -17.75 -18.12 -21.86
N GLY A 67 -17.70 -19.01 -22.87
CA GLY A 67 -18.63 -20.14 -22.98
C GLY A 67 -18.54 -21.10 -21.79
N ALA A 68 -17.33 -21.39 -21.36
CA ALA A 68 -17.06 -22.19 -20.17
C ALA A 68 -17.59 -21.51 -18.89
N TYR A 69 -17.40 -20.20 -18.77
CA TYR A 69 -17.96 -19.38 -17.67
C TYR A 69 -19.49 -19.47 -17.62
N LEU A 70 -20.18 -19.35 -18.76
CA LEU A 70 -21.65 -19.44 -18.83
C LEU A 70 -22.17 -20.80 -18.37
N LYS A 71 -21.43 -21.87 -18.62
CA LYS A 71 -21.76 -23.23 -18.26
C LYS A 71 -21.42 -23.65 -16.85
N THR A 72 -20.44 -22.95 -16.25
CA THR A 72 -19.88 -23.33 -14.96
C THR A 72 -20.86 -22.96 -13.83
N ASP A 73 -21.16 -23.96 -13.00
CA ASP A 73 -21.85 -23.74 -11.73
C ASP A 73 -20.79 -23.35 -10.67
N TRP A 74 -20.70 -22.05 -10.36
CA TRP A 74 -19.77 -21.48 -9.39
C TRP A 74 -20.17 -21.87 -7.97
N LYS A 75 -19.37 -22.71 -7.31
CA LYS A 75 -19.67 -23.31 -6.01
C LYS A 75 -18.72 -22.88 -4.91
N ILE A 76 -17.48 -22.54 -5.28
CA ILE A 76 -16.39 -22.26 -4.33
C ILE A 76 -16.03 -20.79 -4.37
N LEU A 77 -15.73 -20.25 -5.55
CA LEU A 77 -15.48 -18.84 -5.72
C LEU A 77 -16.79 -18.10 -5.99
N GLU A 78 -16.88 -16.86 -5.51
CA GLU A 78 -17.99 -16.00 -5.92
C GLU A 78 -17.87 -15.68 -7.41
N ARG A 79 -18.97 -15.87 -8.14
CA ARG A 79 -19.03 -15.65 -9.59
C ARG A 79 -18.60 -14.24 -9.95
N PRO A 80 -17.51 -14.05 -10.72
CA PRO A 80 -17.11 -12.72 -11.17
C PRO A 80 -18.07 -12.18 -12.21
N GLY A 81 -18.08 -10.87 -12.43
CA GLY A 81 -18.79 -10.30 -13.59
C GLY A 81 -18.18 -10.79 -14.90
N PHE A 82 -18.99 -10.94 -15.95
CA PHE A 82 -18.49 -11.47 -17.25
C PHE A 82 -17.57 -10.49 -18.00
N ASN A 83 -17.49 -9.22 -17.59
CA ASN A 83 -16.48 -8.26 -18.08
C ASN A 83 -15.20 -8.26 -17.25
N HIS A 84 -15.08 -9.20 -16.31
CA HIS A 84 -13.90 -9.24 -15.45
C HIS A 84 -12.64 -9.55 -16.26
N VAL A 85 -11.63 -8.71 -16.14
CA VAL A 85 -10.37 -8.79 -16.91
C VAL A 85 -9.68 -10.15 -16.81
N SER A 86 -9.72 -10.78 -15.63
CA SER A 86 -9.12 -12.10 -15.38
C SER A 86 -10.17 -13.22 -15.30
N LEU A 87 -11.30 -13.09 -16.03
CA LEU A 87 -12.39 -14.07 -16.02
C LEU A 87 -11.90 -15.50 -16.33
N ALA A 88 -11.03 -15.64 -17.32
CA ALA A 88 -10.51 -16.96 -17.75
C ALA A 88 -9.71 -17.64 -16.62
N TRP A 89 -8.93 -16.87 -15.88
CA TRP A 89 -8.12 -17.36 -14.77
C TRP A 89 -8.96 -17.76 -13.56
N LEU A 90 -9.95 -16.93 -13.21
CA LEU A 90 -10.89 -17.22 -12.13
C LEU A 90 -11.73 -18.47 -12.45
N TRP A 91 -12.11 -18.64 -13.70
CA TRP A 91 -12.78 -19.86 -14.15
C TRP A 91 -11.88 -21.09 -14.02
N LYS A 92 -10.61 -21.01 -14.47
CA LYS A 92 -9.64 -22.11 -14.30
C LYS A 92 -9.50 -22.49 -12.82
N ALA A 93 -9.40 -21.48 -11.95
CA ALA A 93 -9.31 -21.68 -10.50
C ALA A 93 -10.55 -22.38 -9.96
N GLU A 94 -11.76 -21.92 -10.30
CA GLU A 94 -13.02 -22.56 -9.85
C GLU A 94 -13.09 -24.02 -10.26
N VAL A 95 -12.78 -24.33 -11.52
CA VAL A 95 -12.79 -25.72 -12.04
C VAL A 95 -11.78 -26.60 -11.30
N ALA A 96 -10.59 -26.09 -11.02
CA ALA A 96 -9.58 -26.82 -10.27
C ALA A 96 -10.01 -27.04 -8.81
N LEU A 97 -10.56 -26.02 -8.17
CA LEU A 97 -11.08 -26.08 -6.80
C LEU A 97 -12.23 -27.10 -6.67
N GLN A 98 -13.17 -27.14 -7.62
CA GLN A 98 -14.23 -28.15 -7.63
C GLN A 98 -13.67 -29.58 -7.76
N ARG A 99 -12.63 -29.77 -8.59
CA ARG A 99 -11.96 -31.08 -8.68
C ARG A 99 -11.29 -31.48 -7.38
N VAL A 100 -10.63 -30.53 -6.72
CA VAL A 100 -10.04 -30.75 -5.40
C VAL A 100 -11.08 -31.14 -4.38
N ALA A 101 -12.23 -30.45 -4.33
CA ALA A 101 -13.32 -30.75 -3.40
C ALA A 101 -13.85 -32.16 -3.57
N VAL A 102 -13.96 -32.67 -4.85
CA VAL A 102 -14.33 -34.04 -5.13
C VAL A 102 -13.27 -35.02 -4.61
N MET A 103 -11.99 -34.70 -4.77
CA MET A 103 -10.88 -35.52 -4.28
C MET A 103 -10.82 -35.61 -2.77
N GLU A 104 -11.03 -34.49 -2.06
CA GLU A 104 -11.07 -34.45 -0.60
C GLU A 104 -12.19 -35.29 0.00
N SER A 105 -13.23 -35.57 -0.79
CA SER A 105 -14.35 -36.42 -0.41
C SER A 105 -14.07 -37.93 -0.61
N ASP A 106 -12.94 -38.31 -1.23
CA ASP A 106 -12.56 -39.71 -1.46
C ASP A 106 -12.00 -40.32 -0.17
N PRO A 107 -12.71 -41.28 0.49
CA PRO A 107 -12.25 -41.89 1.73
C PRO A 107 -10.98 -42.74 1.57
N ASN A 108 -10.60 -43.07 0.36
CA ASN A 108 -9.40 -43.85 0.04
C ASN A 108 -8.16 -42.97 -0.19
N LEU A 109 -8.31 -41.66 -0.13
CA LEU A 109 -7.19 -40.73 -0.31
C LEU A 109 -6.27 -40.78 0.95
N LYS A 110 -5.00 -41.11 0.73
CA LYS A 110 -4.01 -41.17 1.82
C LYS A 110 -3.72 -39.77 2.38
N ASN A 111 -3.57 -39.65 3.70
CA ASN A 111 -3.41 -38.40 4.42
C ASN A 111 -2.29 -37.48 3.87
N ALA A 112 -1.13 -38.00 3.47
CA ALA A 112 -0.04 -37.22 2.90
C ALA A 112 -0.45 -36.48 1.61
N PHE A 113 -1.12 -37.18 0.70
CA PHE A 113 -1.62 -36.59 -0.55
C PHE A 113 -2.72 -35.57 -0.31
N LEU A 114 -3.55 -35.79 0.70
CA LEU A 114 -4.62 -34.89 1.10
C LEU A 114 -4.06 -33.56 1.57
N GLN A 115 -2.98 -33.56 2.35
CA GLN A 115 -2.35 -32.33 2.84
C GLN A 115 -1.72 -31.51 1.70
N GLN A 116 -1.06 -32.15 0.73
CA GLN A 116 -0.52 -31.48 -0.45
C GLN A 116 -1.63 -30.80 -1.28
N ILE A 117 -2.72 -31.53 -1.54
CA ILE A 117 -3.86 -31.00 -2.29
C ILE A 117 -4.52 -29.84 -1.52
N ARG A 118 -4.67 -29.93 -0.20
CA ARG A 118 -5.21 -28.85 0.63
C ARG A 118 -4.35 -27.61 0.59
N SER A 119 -3.03 -27.77 0.68
CA SER A 119 -2.10 -26.63 0.56
C SER A 119 -2.22 -25.94 -0.81
N CYS A 120 -2.26 -26.71 -1.90
CA CYS A 120 -2.49 -26.15 -3.24
C CYS A 120 -3.87 -25.48 -3.35
N ARG A 121 -4.91 -26.04 -2.73
CA ARG A 121 -6.24 -25.44 -2.70
C ARG A 121 -6.23 -24.08 -2.00
N GLU A 122 -5.66 -24.01 -0.81
CA GLU A 122 -5.58 -22.76 -0.05
C GLU A 122 -4.80 -21.68 -0.80
N ALA A 123 -3.70 -22.05 -1.46
CA ALA A 123 -2.93 -21.14 -2.30
C ALA A 123 -3.74 -20.65 -3.50
N LEU A 124 -4.45 -21.56 -4.17
CA LEU A 124 -5.29 -21.24 -5.33
C LEU A 124 -6.46 -20.32 -4.97
N GLU A 125 -7.11 -20.57 -3.82
CA GLU A 125 -8.17 -19.68 -3.30
C GLU A 125 -7.62 -18.28 -3.02
N ARG A 126 -6.43 -18.15 -2.40
CA ARG A 126 -5.79 -16.86 -2.15
C ARG A 126 -5.44 -16.11 -3.42
N ALA A 127 -4.82 -16.78 -4.40
CA ALA A 127 -4.49 -16.18 -5.70
C ALA A 127 -5.75 -15.71 -6.43
N ALA A 128 -6.81 -16.51 -6.43
CA ALA A 128 -8.09 -16.17 -7.02
C ALA A 128 -8.74 -14.97 -6.31
N HIS A 129 -8.71 -14.91 -4.97
CA HIS A 129 -9.21 -13.76 -4.21
C HIS A 129 -8.45 -12.47 -4.52
N ALA A 130 -7.12 -12.53 -4.61
CA ALA A 130 -6.31 -11.37 -4.99
C ALA A 130 -6.64 -10.89 -6.41
N LEU A 131 -6.80 -11.82 -7.35
CA LEU A 131 -7.08 -11.52 -8.75
C LEU A 131 -8.51 -11.00 -8.99
N ARG A 132 -9.45 -11.37 -8.12
CA ARG A 132 -10.85 -10.94 -8.19
C ARG A 132 -11.03 -9.43 -8.02
N SER A 133 -10.18 -8.79 -7.23
CA SER A 133 -10.20 -7.34 -7.12
C SER A 133 -9.65 -6.70 -8.39
N THR A 134 -10.43 -5.79 -8.99
CA THR A 134 -9.97 -4.96 -10.12
C THR A 134 -9.37 -3.64 -9.68
N GLU A 135 -9.51 -3.25 -8.41
CA GLU A 135 -8.98 -2.01 -7.87
C GLU A 135 -7.52 -2.17 -7.43
N HIS A 136 -6.65 -1.30 -7.95
CA HIS A 136 -5.23 -1.25 -7.61
C HIS A 136 -4.84 0.12 -7.07
N PRO A 137 -4.32 0.19 -5.82
CA PRO A 137 -3.70 1.40 -5.31
C PRO A 137 -2.35 1.66 -6.00
N ILE A 138 -2.09 2.92 -6.33
CA ILE A 138 -0.78 3.41 -6.79
C ILE A 138 -0.35 4.48 -5.78
N ALA A 139 0.54 4.13 -4.85
CA ALA A 139 1.00 5.01 -3.80
C ALA A 139 2.26 5.77 -4.23
N LEU A 140 2.18 7.10 -4.28
CA LEU A 140 3.32 7.96 -4.55
C LEU A 140 3.96 8.37 -3.23
N ILE A 141 5.20 7.96 -3.00
CA ILE A 141 5.95 8.15 -1.75
C ILE A 141 7.21 8.96 -2.04
N GLY A 142 7.50 9.98 -1.27
CA GLY A 142 8.70 10.83 -1.43
C GLY A 142 8.61 12.07 -0.55
N ALA A 143 9.65 12.90 -0.57
CA ALA A 143 9.74 14.11 0.23
C ALA A 143 8.61 15.12 -0.07
N PRO A 144 8.31 16.04 0.86
CA PRO A 144 7.43 17.18 0.58
C PRO A 144 8.01 18.05 -0.54
N GLY A 145 7.17 18.45 -1.49
CA GLY A 145 7.58 19.34 -2.58
C GLY A 145 8.23 18.64 -3.78
N VAL A 146 8.48 17.34 -3.74
CA VAL A 146 9.09 16.56 -4.85
C VAL A 146 8.21 16.48 -6.11
N GLY A 147 6.94 16.92 -6.03
CA GLY A 147 6.03 16.94 -7.20
C GLY A 147 4.97 15.84 -7.24
N LYS A 148 4.78 15.04 -6.18
CA LYS A 148 3.77 13.96 -6.12
C LYS A 148 2.36 14.41 -6.55
N THR A 149 1.87 15.49 -5.94
CA THR A 149 0.54 16.05 -6.26
C THR A 149 0.45 16.49 -7.71
N THR A 150 1.52 17.07 -8.26
CA THR A 150 1.59 17.49 -9.67
C THR A 150 1.51 16.28 -10.61
N VAL A 151 2.22 15.19 -10.29
CA VAL A 151 2.15 13.92 -11.02
C VAL A 151 0.71 13.39 -11.00
N ILE A 152 0.06 13.33 -9.84
CA ILE A 152 -1.31 12.84 -9.70
C ILE A 152 -2.30 13.68 -10.52
N CYS A 153 -2.21 15.01 -10.42
CA CYS A 153 -3.06 15.89 -11.22
C CYS A 153 -2.86 15.69 -12.71
N THR A 154 -1.63 15.44 -13.14
CA THR A 154 -1.31 15.17 -14.54
C THR A 154 -1.87 13.83 -15.01
N LEU A 155 -1.65 12.78 -14.24
CA LEU A 155 -2.08 11.43 -14.57
C LEU A 155 -3.61 11.27 -14.53
N ALA A 156 -4.28 11.94 -13.60
CA ALA A 156 -5.74 11.92 -13.47
C ALA A 156 -6.44 12.99 -14.31
N GLU A 157 -5.70 13.74 -15.17
CA GLU A 157 -6.24 14.87 -15.96
C GLU A 157 -6.97 15.92 -15.12
N LEU A 158 -6.51 16.17 -13.92
CA LEU A 158 -7.01 17.19 -13.00
C LEU A 158 -6.34 18.55 -13.27
N ARG A 159 -6.31 18.94 -14.55
CA ARG A 159 -5.75 20.22 -15.02
C ARG A 159 -6.82 21.08 -15.68
N ASN A 160 -6.90 22.34 -15.28
CA ASN A 160 -7.72 23.34 -15.96
C ASN A 160 -6.97 23.86 -17.20
N GLY A 161 -7.59 23.77 -18.37
CA GLY A 161 -6.96 24.10 -19.64
C GLY A 161 -6.74 25.60 -19.84
N GLY A 162 -5.54 26.09 -19.55
CA GLY A 162 -5.04 27.42 -19.97
C GLY A 162 -3.69 27.25 -20.63
N LYS A 163 -3.49 27.84 -21.82
CA LYS A 163 -2.25 27.66 -22.61
C LYS A 163 -1.04 28.41 -22.05
N ASP A 164 -1.20 29.38 -21.15
CA ASP A 164 -0.14 30.31 -20.71
C ASP A 164 -0.05 30.52 -19.21
N ALA A 165 -0.70 29.69 -18.40
CA ALA A 165 -0.63 29.84 -16.95
C ALA A 165 0.48 28.97 -16.36
N ASP A 166 1.10 29.48 -15.31
CA ASP A 166 1.94 28.75 -14.37
C ASP A 166 1.32 27.37 -14.06
N LEU A 167 2.08 26.31 -14.23
CA LEU A 167 1.62 24.92 -14.10
C LEU A 167 0.88 24.71 -12.78
N ASP A 168 1.40 25.31 -11.71
CA ASP A 168 0.81 25.21 -10.38
C ASP A 168 -0.59 25.80 -10.27
N LYS A 169 -0.91 26.81 -11.08
CA LYS A 169 -2.25 27.44 -11.11
C LYS A 169 -3.28 26.65 -11.91
N GLN A 170 -2.82 25.71 -12.73
CA GLN A 170 -3.71 24.86 -13.54
C GLN A 170 -4.17 23.62 -12.80
N MET A 171 -3.52 23.23 -11.72
CA MET A 171 -3.83 22.02 -10.99
C MET A 171 -5.09 22.17 -10.15
N ALA A 172 -6.02 21.21 -10.27
CA ALA A 172 -7.23 21.18 -9.44
C ALA A 172 -6.91 20.87 -7.98
N LEU A 173 -5.88 20.07 -7.70
CA LEU A 173 -5.31 19.94 -6.37
C LEU A 173 -4.20 20.99 -6.24
N GLN A 174 -4.15 21.65 -5.10
CA GLN A 174 -3.19 22.72 -4.92
C GLN A 174 -1.77 22.18 -4.87
N THR A 175 -0.95 22.66 -5.78
CA THR A 175 0.48 22.42 -5.92
C THR A 175 1.24 23.72 -5.67
N GLY A 176 2.55 23.67 -5.51
CA GLY A 176 3.39 24.84 -5.33
C GLY A 176 4.46 24.66 -4.25
N GLY A 177 5.39 25.60 -4.17
CA GLY A 177 6.50 25.57 -3.22
C GLY A 177 6.02 25.58 -1.77
N GLY A 178 6.32 24.50 -1.05
CA GLY A 178 5.95 24.30 0.35
C GLY A 178 4.83 23.27 0.55
N ARG A 179 4.53 22.97 1.81
CA ARG A 179 3.45 22.02 2.17
C ARG A 179 2.09 22.65 1.91
N GLN A 180 1.28 21.99 1.10
CA GLN A 180 -0.06 22.47 0.74
C GLN A 180 -1.17 21.54 1.22
N THR A 181 -0.91 20.25 1.32
CA THR A 181 -1.92 19.22 1.63
C THR A 181 -1.89 18.85 3.11
N LEU A 182 -3.02 19.00 3.79
CA LEU A 182 -3.17 18.70 5.22
C LEU A 182 -3.13 17.20 5.52
N CYS A 183 -3.61 16.37 4.57
CA CYS A 183 -3.82 14.95 4.77
C CYS A 183 -3.51 14.15 3.50
N GLU A 184 -3.63 12.84 3.57
CA GLU A 184 -3.55 11.95 2.42
C GLU A 184 -4.71 12.20 1.44
N VAL A 185 -4.44 12.19 0.13
CA VAL A 185 -5.44 12.40 -0.91
C VAL A 185 -5.48 11.22 -1.86
N HIS A 186 -6.68 10.66 -2.05
CA HIS A 186 -6.94 9.58 -2.98
C HIS A 186 -7.73 10.10 -4.17
N VAL A 187 -7.32 9.73 -5.39
CA VAL A 187 -8.04 10.03 -6.63
C VAL A 187 -8.40 8.73 -7.32
N ARG A 188 -9.69 8.52 -7.59
CA ARG A 188 -10.19 7.33 -8.30
C ARG A 188 -11.27 7.68 -9.33
N ASN A 189 -11.57 6.72 -10.20
CA ASN A 189 -12.68 6.84 -11.13
C ASN A 189 -14.04 6.56 -10.46
N GLY A 190 -15.11 7.12 -11.02
CA GLY A 190 -16.50 6.86 -10.62
C GLY A 190 -17.49 7.46 -11.62
N GLY A 191 -18.79 7.46 -11.25
CA GLY A 191 -19.84 7.94 -12.13
C GLY A 191 -19.97 9.47 -12.22
N GLU A 192 -19.50 10.19 -11.20
CA GLU A 192 -19.63 11.64 -11.09
C GLU A 192 -18.46 12.22 -10.26
N TYR A 193 -18.29 13.54 -10.31
CA TYR A 193 -17.37 14.22 -9.41
C TYR A 193 -17.94 14.20 -7.99
N ASN A 194 -17.17 13.66 -7.06
CA ASN A 194 -17.51 13.59 -5.65
C ASN A 194 -16.25 13.78 -4.80
N ILE A 195 -16.39 14.40 -3.63
CA ILE A 195 -15.35 14.47 -2.61
C ILE A 195 -15.91 13.84 -1.35
N LYS A 196 -15.21 12.80 -0.86
CA LYS A 196 -15.49 12.15 0.42
C LYS A 196 -14.35 12.45 1.39
N VAL A 197 -14.69 12.75 2.63
CA VAL A 197 -13.75 13.07 3.70
C VAL A 197 -13.87 12.03 4.80
N ASP A 198 -12.73 11.48 5.18
CA ASP A 198 -12.56 10.75 6.42
C ASP A 198 -12.06 11.77 7.47
N PRO A 199 -12.90 12.17 8.43
CA PRO A 199 -12.55 13.23 9.37
C PRO A 199 -11.60 12.74 10.47
N CYS A 200 -10.83 13.65 11.03
CA CYS A 200 -10.12 13.42 12.29
C CYS A 200 -11.12 13.12 13.42
N THR A 201 -10.72 12.26 14.37
CA THR A 201 -11.52 11.97 15.56
C THR A 201 -11.64 13.21 16.46
N GLN A 202 -12.57 13.17 17.41
CA GLN A 202 -12.72 14.27 18.37
C GLN A 202 -11.47 14.43 19.24
N GLU A 203 -10.82 13.34 19.59
CA GLU A 203 -9.57 13.33 20.35
C GLU A 203 -8.43 13.96 19.54
N GLU A 204 -8.30 13.64 18.26
CA GLU A 204 -7.31 14.25 17.37
C GLU A 204 -7.53 15.75 17.23
N ILE A 205 -8.79 16.19 17.06
CA ILE A 205 -9.12 17.61 16.94
C ILE A 205 -8.85 18.35 18.25
N HIS A 206 -9.21 17.74 19.39
CA HIS A 206 -8.89 18.30 20.70
C HIS A 206 -7.38 18.52 20.85
N GLN A 207 -6.59 17.52 20.46
CA GLN A 207 -5.13 17.60 20.53
C GLN A 207 -4.57 18.68 19.61
N TYR A 208 -5.08 18.82 18.38
CA TYR A 208 -4.73 19.93 17.50
C TYR A 208 -5.05 21.30 18.12
N ALA A 209 -6.19 21.42 18.81
CA ALA A 209 -6.56 22.65 19.51
C ALA A 209 -5.60 22.97 20.67
N VAL A 210 -5.18 21.95 21.44
CA VAL A 210 -4.18 22.10 22.51
C VAL A 210 -2.85 22.59 21.95
N GLU A 211 -2.34 21.99 20.88
CA GLU A 211 -1.08 22.38 20.23
C GLU A 211 -1.15 23.78 19.65
N PHE A 212 -2.28 24.14 19.04
CA PHE A 212 -2.53 25.49 18.54
C PHE A 212 -2.47 26.53 19.68
N CYS A 213 -3.10 26.26 20.83
CA CYS A 213 -3.06 27.13 21.99
C CYS A 213 -1.64 27.25 22.58
N ASP A 214 -0.91 26.15 22.64
CA ASP A 214 0.49 26.14 23.08
C ASP A 214 1.37 27.01 22.20
N ASP A 215 1.17 26.98 20.89
CA ASP A 215 1.91 27.81 19.94
C ASP A 215 1.62 29.31 20.15
N LEU A 216 0.34 29.66 20.38
CA LEU A 216 -0.06 31.03 20.66
C LEU A 216 0.52 31.55 21.98
N ILE A 217 0.46 30.75 23.05
CA ILE A 217 1.02 31.13 24.37
C ILE A 217 2.53 31.30 24.26
N ALA A 218 3.18 30.46 23.49
CA ALA A 218 4.60 30.50 23.25
C ALA A 218 5.01 31.77 22.45
N GLU A 219 4.22 32.17 21.45
CA GLU A 219 4.46 33.42 20.68
C GLU A 219 4.30 34.67 21.56
N LEU A 220 3.40 34.62 22.55
CA LEU A 220 3.21 35.75 23.52
C LEU A 220 4.35 35.87 24.55
N ASN A 221 5.10 34.78 24.79
CA ASN A 221 6.18 34.74 25.79
C ASN A 221 7.55 34.37 25.18
N PRO A 222 8.13 35.20 24.32
CA PRO A 222 9.32 34.84 23.54
C PRO A 222 10.57 34.61 24.42
N SER A 223 10.66 35.20 25.61
CA SER A 223 11.77 34.93 26.53
C SER A 223 11.79 33.52 27.13
N LYS A 224 10.66 32.82 27.16
CA LYS A 224 10.55 31.41 27.51
C LYS A 224 10.72 30.49 26.31
N ASN A 225 10.72 31.03 25.08
CA ASN A 225 10.78 30.30 23.83
C ASN A 225 12.17 30.13 23.22
N ALA A 226 13.22 30.75 23.80
CA ALA A 226 14.60 30.61 23.30
C ALA A 226 15.10 29.14 23.26
N SER A 227 14.32 28.22 23.80
CA SER A 227 14.59 26.77 23.90
C SER A 227 13.71 25.90 23.03
N ARG A 228 12.93 26.47 22.11
CA ARG A 228 12.03 25.67 21.24
C ARG A 228 12.83 24.98 20.14
N GLU A 229 12.90 23.66 20.19
CA GLU A 229 13.55 22.82 19.19
C GLU A 229 12.57 22.51 18.04
N GLY A 230 12.27 23.48 17.17
CA GLY A 230 11.48 23.32 15.96
C GLY A 230 10.07 23.95 15.99
N PRO A 231 9.35 23.90 14.85
CA PRO A 231 8.00 24.40 14.72
C PRO A 231 7.03 23.57 15.58
N GLY A 232 5.98 24.20 16.10
CA GLY A 232 4.91 23.50 16.82
C GLY A 232 3.97 22.75 15.89
N LEU A 233 2.70 23.17 15.85
CA LEU A 233 1.69 22.67 14.93
C LEU A 233 2.14 22.87 13.46
N SER A 234 1.82 21.93 12.56
CA SER A 234 2.13 22.11 11.14
C SER A 234 1.43 23.34 10.57
N SER A 235 2.06 24.00 9.60
CA SER A 235 1.51 25.22 8.99
C SER A 235 0.14 25.00 8.35
N GLU A 236 -0.11 23.78 7.86
CA GLU A 236 -1.38 23.37 7.27
C GLU A 236 -2.48 23.25 8.32
N ALA A 237 -2.16 22.62 9.45
CA ALA A 237 -3.12 22.46 10.56
C ALA A 237 -3.39 23.80 11.24
N ASP A 238 -2.37 24.64 11.49
CA ASP A 238 -2.54 26.01 12.00
C ASP A 238 -3.48 26.81 11.09
N ARG A 239 -3.21 26.80 9.78
CA ARG A 239 -4.05 27.48 8.79
C ARG A 239 -5.50 26.98 8.81
N ALA A 240 -5.70 25.65 8.86
CA ALA A 240 -7.03 25.06 8.85
C ALA A 240 -7.81 25.45 10.12
N ILE A 241 -7.19 25.36 11.30
CA ILE A 241 -7.80 25.76 12.58
C ILE A 241 -8.14 27.24 12.58
N ARG A 242 -7.24 28.12 12.13
CA ARG A 242 -7.50 29.56 12.02
C ARG A 242 -8.68 29.87 11.11
N ASN A 243 -8.81 29.16 9.99
CA ASN A 243 -9.95 29.33 9.09
C ASN A 243 -11.25 28.83 9.71
N MET A 244 -11.23 27.64 10.34
CA MET A 244 -12.41 27.04 10.98
C MET A 244 -12.93 27.90 12.14
N THR A 245 -12.03 28.51 12.91
CA THR A 245 -12.37 29.32 14.10
C THR A 245 -12.56 30.81 13.80
N GLY A 246 -12.23 31.26 12.57
CA GLY A 246 -12.23 32.67 12.21
C GLY A 246 -11.08 33.50 12.83
N LEU A 247 -10.10 32.83 13.47
CA LEU A 247 -8.93 33.43 14.10
C LEU A 247 -7.79 33.71 13.09
N THR A 248 -8.13 34.31 11.97
CA THR A 248 -7.21 34.56 10.85
C THR A 248 -6.27 35.75 11.10
N VAL A 249 -5.11 35.70 10.42
CA VAL A 249 -4.14 36.81 10.39
C VAL A 249 -4.49 37.77 9.25
N LYS A 250 -4.67 39.05 9.54
CA LYS A 250 -4.79 40.10 8.54
C LYS A 250 -3.47 40.85 8.40
N ARG A 251 -3.06 41.13 7.17
CA ARG A 251 -1.89 41.93 6.85
C ARG A 251 -2.34 43.19 6.11
N THR A 252 -2.21 44.35 6.73
CA THR A 252 -2.56 45.62 6.13
C THR A 252 -1.27 46.38 5.76
N LYS A 253 -1.17 46.81 4.50
CA LYS A 253 0.00 47.56 4.01
C LYS A 253 -0.06 48.99 4.60
N ILE A 254 0.99 49.40 5.30
CA ILE A 254 1.11 50.71 5.98
C ILE A 254 2.11 51.67 5.32
N GLY A 255 2.47 51.49 4.06
CA GLY A 255 3.44 52.28 3.31
C GLY A 255 4.84 51.66 3.29
N ASP A 256 5.75 52.16 2.41
CA ASP A 256 7.13 51.71 2.24
C ASP A 256 7.43 50.21 2.37
N GLY A 257 6.50 49.35 1.88
CA GLY A 257 6.68 47.91 1.94
C GLY A 257 6.45 47.27 3.32
N LYS A 258 6.10 48.05 4.34
CA LYS A 258 5.78 47.53 5.67
C LYS A 258 4.31 47.07 5.77
N PHE A 259 4.11 45.96 6.50
CA PHE A 259 2.79 45.43 6.78
C PHE A 259 2.52 45.38 8.28
N LEU A 260 1.35 45.87 8.69
CA LEU A 260 0.82 45.62 10.02
C LEU A 260 0.21 44.21 10.02
N ARG A 261 0.65 43.38 10.97
CA ARG A 261 0.08 42.05 11.24
C ARG A 261 -0.94 42.18 12.37
N ASP A 262 -2.19 41.96 12.06
CA ASP A 262 -3.30 41.84 13.01
C ASP A 262 -3.63 40.33 13.14
N ASP A 263 -3.36 39.73 14.29
CA ASP A 263 -3.51 38.31 14.55
C ASP A 263 -4.58 38.09 15.62
N ARG A 264 -5.78 37.76 15.16
CA ARG A 264 -6.95 37.51 16.02
C ARG A 264 -6.75 36.34 17.00
N ALA A 265 -5.90 35.35 16.67
CA ALA A 265 -5.63 34.24 17.57
C ALA A 265 -4.75 34.69 18.74
N LEU A 266 -3.75 35.55 18.48
CA LEU A 266 -2.94 36.13 19.54
C LEU A 266 -3.78 37.06 20.44
N ASP A 267 -4.73 37.82 19.90
CA ASP A 267 -5.63 38.62 20.69
C ASP A 267 -6.55 37.79 21.58
N LEU A 268 -7.03 36.65 21.09
CA LEU A 268 -7.77 35.68 21.91
C LEU A 268 -6.88 35.14 23.04
N ALA A 269 -5.64 34.76 22.74
CA ALA A 269 -4.71 34.25 23.75
C ALA A 269 -4.36 35.28 24.84
N LYS A 270 -4.28 36.58 24.50
CA LYS A 270 -4.13 37.67 25.49
C LYS A 270 -5.38 37.79 26.37
N ALA A 271 -6.58 37.62 25.79
CA ALA A 271 -7.84 37.73 26.53
C ALA A 271 -8.06 36.54 27.46
N PHE A 272 -7.53 35.34 27.12
CA PHE A 272 -7.64 34.13 27.89
C PHE A 272 -6.24 33.56 28.21
N PRO A 273 -5.55 34.12 29.25
CA PRO A 273 -4.17 33.74 29.55
C PRO A 273 -4.02 32.35 30.20
N ILE A 274 -5.10 31.80 30.69
CA ILE A 274 -5.14 30.44 31.22
C ILE A 274 -5.32 29.46 30.06
N LYS A 275 -4.41 28.48 29.92
CA LYS A 275 -4.37 27.56 28.79
C LYS A 275 -5.69 26.82 28.60
N ASP A 276 -6.26 26.28 29.66
CA ASP A 276 -7.49 25.47 29.59
C ASP A 276 -8.68 26.30 29.12
N ASP A 277 -8.79 27.55 29.57
CA ASP A 277 -9.82 28.49 29.11
C ASP A 277 -9.66 28.83 27.62
N LEU A 278 -8.41 29.05 27.17
CA LEU A 278 -8.11 29.28 25.76
C LEU A 278 -8.48 28.08 24.88
N ILE A 279 -8.17 26.86 25.33
CA ILE A 279 -8.56 25.62 24.62
C ILE A 279 -10.07 25.55 24.49
N VAL A 280 -10.82 25.78 25.55
CA VAL A 280 -12.30 25.79 25.52
C VAL A 280 -12.81 26.81 24.51
N GLN A 281 -12.21 28.01 24.46
CA GLN A 281 -12.58 29.05 23.49
C GLN A 281 -12.30 28.65 22.03
N VAL A 282 -11.19 27.96 21.76
CA VAL A 282 -10.85 27.46 20.43
C VAL A 282 -11.81 26.34 20.03
N LEU A 283 -12.03 25.35 20.90
CA LEU A 283 -12.94 24.21 20.64
C LEU A 283 -14.39 24.70 20.39
N THR A 284 -14.86 25.67 21.16
CA THR A 284 -16.18 26.27 20.97
C THR A 284 -16.32 26.89 19.58
N ARG A 285 -15.27 27.59 19.10
CA ARG A 285 -15.26 28.24 17.77
C ARG A 285 -15.10 27.26 16.62
N LEU A 286 -14.54 26.06 16.84
CA LEU A 286 -14.48 25.04 15.83
C LEU A 286 -15.86 24.56 15.39
N ASP A 287 -16.88 24.66 16.26
CA ASP A 287 -18.29 24.32 16.00
C ASP A 287 -18.45 22.92 15.37
N LEU A 288 -17.79 21.92 15.97
CA LEU A 288 -17.77 20.54 15.47
C LEU A 288 -19.12 19.91 15.23
N PRO A 289 -20.18 20.19 16.03
CA PRO A 289 -21.51 19.64 15.77
C PRO A 289 -22.09 20.01 14.39
N ARG A 290 -21.69 21.14 13.82
CA ARG A 290 -22.07 21.55 12.46
C ARG A 290 -21.19 20.97 11.37
N ARG A 291 -20.01 20.44 11.72
CA ARG A 291 -19.00 19.92 10.81
C ARG A 291 -19.03 18.41 10.73
N ASN A 292 -20.20 17.85 10.48
CA ASN A 292 -20.47 16.41 10.47
C ASN A 292 -20.63 15.83 9.06
N ARG A 293 -20.49 16.66 8.03
CA ARG A 293 -20.58 16.22 6.65
C ARG A 293 -19.32 15.46 6.25
N THR A 294 -19.51 14.32 5.58
CA THR A 294 -18.43 13.45 5.13
C THR A 294 -18.34 13.30 3.61
N SER A 295 -19.30 13.89 2.86
CA SER A 295 -19.31 13.76 1.40
C SER A 295 -20.02 14.94 0.74
N VAL A 296 -19.54 15.33 -0.44
CA VAL A 296 -20.20 16.32 -1.30
C VAL A 296 -20.05 15.93 -2.77
N SER A 297 -21.16 15.90 -3.52
CA SER A 297 -21.19 15.62 -4.95
C SER A 297 -21.30 16.91 -5.76
N TYR A 298 -20.83 16.86 -7.00
CA TYR A 298 -20.97 17.95 -7.95
C TYR A 298 -22.44 18.29 -8.19
N PRO A 299 -22.87 19.54 -7.92
CA PRO A 299 -24.26 19.93 -8.09
C PRO A 299 -24.65 19.97 -9.58
N ARG A 300 -25.78 19.38 -9.94
CA ARG A 300 -26.30 19.38 -11.33
C ARG A 300 -26.54 20.79 -11.90
N GLU A 301 -26.84 21.75 -11.04
CA GLU A 301 -27.12 23.14 -11.41
C GLU A 301 -25.89 24.05 -11.28
N SER A 302 -24.68 23.48 -11.11
CA SER A 302 -23.45 24.26 -10.95
C SER A 302 -23.12 25.02 -12.23
N THR A 303 -22.75 26.29 -12.08
CA THR A 303 -22.18 27.10 -13.16
C THR A 303 -20.69 26.84 -13.41
N LEU A 304 -20.01 26.15 -12.48
CA LEU A 304 -18.62 25.75 -12.60
C LEU A 304 -18.51 24.47 -13.42
N SER A 305 -17.39 24.31 -14.13
CA SER A 305 -17.03 23.00 -14.67
C SER A 305 -16.78 22.00 -13.53
N GLY A 306 -16.87 20.69 -13.81
CA GLY A 306 -16.58 19.67 -12.77
C GLY A 306 -15.18 19.80 -12.16
N LEU A 307 -14.18 20.14 -12.98
CA LEU A 307 -12.80 20.35 -12.49
C LEU A 307 -12.66 21.61 -11.65
N ASP A 308 -13.28 22.73 -12.07
CA ASP A 308 -13.27 23.97 -11.27
C ASP A 308 -13.98 23.79 -9.94
N TRP A 309 -15.07 23.00 -9.94
CA TRP A 309 -15.78 22.66 -8.73
C TRP A 309 -14.93 21.80 -7.80
N VAL A 310 -14.25 20.77 -8.32
CA VAL A 310 -13.30 19.93 -7.52
C VAL A 310 -12.21 20.82 -6.92
N ALA A 311 -11.59 21.68 -7.73
CA ALA A 311 -10.52 22.57 -7.26
C ALA A 311 -11.00 23.48 -6.12
N LYS A 312 -12.20 24.07 -6.27
CA LYS A 312 -12.79 24.93 -5.25
C LYS A 312 -13.17 24.17 -3.99
N ALA A 313 -13.91 23.07 -4.13
CA ALA A 313 -14.39 22.29 -2.98
C ALA A 313 -13.21 21.64 -2.23
N PHE A 314 -12.22 21.10 -2.95
CA PHE A 314 -11.00 20.58 -2.35
C PHE A 314 -10.25 21.67 -1.55
N ALA A 315 -10.05 22.85 -2.13
CA ALA A 315 -9.39 23.96 -1.44
C ALA A 315 -10.15 24.42 -0.19
N GLU A 316 -11.48 24.50 -0.26
CA GLU A 316 -12.31 24.88 0.88
C GLU A 316 -12.20 23.86 2.02
N ILE A 317 -12.20 22.56 1.71
CA ILE A 317 -12.07 21.47 2.68
C ILE A 317 -10.64 21.40 3.23
N ASN A 318 -9.63 21.34 2.36
CA ASN A 318 -8.22 21.21 2.74
C ASN A 318 -7.72 22.41 3.59
N TYR A 319 -8.29 23.59 3.37
CA TYR A 319 -7.95 24.78 4.16
C TYR A 319 -8.86 25.01 5.38
N GLY A 320 -9.81 24.13 5.66
CA GLY A 320 -10.75 24.29 6.76
C GLY A 320 -11.74 25.44 6.58
N ARG A 321 -11.98 25.88 5.34
CA ARG A 321 -12.92 26.99 5.02
C ARG A 321 -14.37 26.52 4.82
N HIS A 322 -14.55 25.24 4.46
CA HIS A 322 -15.90 24.71 4.27
C HIS A 322 -16.63 24.58 5.61
N PRO A 323 -17.85 25.17 5.76
CA PRO A 323 -18.48 25.27 7.08
C PRO A 323 -18.98 23.95 7.65
N GLU A 324 -19.22 22.93 6.80
CA GLU A 324 -19.84 21.66 7.19
C GLU A 324 -18.83 20.51 7.33
N PHE A 325 -17.55 20.68 6.90
CA PHE A 325 -16.54 19.66 7.04
C PHE A 325 -15.60 19.94 8.20
N SER A 326 -15.21 18.87 8.90
CA SER A 326 -14.19 18.89 9.93
C SER A 326 -12.79 18.79 9.33
N LEU A 327 -11.75 18.79 10.18
CA LEU A 327 -10.36 18.52 9.74
C LEU A 327 -10.27 17.13 9.11
N PRO A 328 -9.78 17.02 7.87
CA PRO A 328 -9.66 15.73 7.20
C PRO A 328 -8.44 14.95 7.68
N ARG A 329 -8.61 13.63 7.90
CA ARG A 329 -7.54 12.65 7.98
C ARG A 329 -7.16 12.18 6.60
N ARG A 330 -8.17 12.02 5.72
CA ARG A 330 -8.03 11.65 4.31
C ARG A 330 -9.13 12.28 3.48
N ILE A 331 -8.79 12.66 2.26
CA ILE A 331 -9.72 13.16 1.25
C ILE A 331 -9.72 12.19 0.07
N GLU A 332 -10.88 11.68 -0.31
CA GLU A 332 -11.07 10.85 -1.51
C GLU A 332 -11.83 11.64 -2.56
N ILE A 333 -11.25 11.75 -3.74
CA ILE A 333 -11.81 12.46 -4.90
C ILE A 333 -12.19 11.44 -5.95
N THR A 334 -13.46 11.41 -6.32
CA THR A 334 -13.96 10.60 -7.42
C THR A 334 -14.15 11.47 -8.65
N ILE A 335 -13.68 10.98 -9.80
CA ILE A 335 -13.80 11.68 -11.10
C ILE A 335 -14.52 10.80 -12.12
N PRO A 336 -15.33 11.38 -13.05
CA PRO A 336 -16.08 10.59 -14.04
C PRO A 336 -15.21 10.10 -15.22
N LYS A 337 -13.89 10.21 -15.10
CA LYS A 337 -12.92 9.73 -16.09
C LYS A 337 -12.16 8.54 -15.56
N ARG A 338 -11.71 7.67 -16.45
CA ARG A 338 -10.81 6.58 -16.09
C ARG A 338 -9.43 7.14 -15.73
N VAL A 339 -8.98 6.82 -14.53
CA VAL A 339 -7.62 7.12 -14.10
C VAL A 339 -6.63 6.39 -15.01
N LEU A 340 -5.60 7.05 -15.49
CA LEU A 340 -4.63 6.58 -16.49
C LEU A 340 -5.24 6.13 -17.83
N GLY A 341 -6.51 6.41 -18.11
CA GLY A 341 -7.15 6.08 -19.38
C GLY A 341 -7.37 4.59 -19.66
N THR A 342 -7.12 3.70 -18.68
CA THR A 342 -7.35 2.27 -18.83
C THR A 342 -8.78 1.88 -18.47
N GLU A 343 -9.38 0.98 -19.27
CA GLU A 343 -10.68 0.35 -18.96
C GLU A 343 -10.54 -1.01 -18.27
N GLU A 344 -9.33 -1.54 -18.19
CA GLU A 344 -9.07 -2.88 -17.67
C GLU A 344 -9.13 -2.93 -16.15
N PHE A 345 -8.68 -1.85 -15.47
CA PHE A 345 -8.55 -1.81 -14.03
C PHE A 345 -9.18 -0.56 -13.44
N ASP A 346 -9.63 -0.67 -12.20
CA ASP A 346 -9.98 0.47 -11.36
C ASP A 346 -8.72 0.91 -10.60
N LEU A 347 -8.22 2.11 -10.91
CA LEU A 347 -6.99 2.62 -10.35
C LEU A 347 -7.29 3.72 -9.33
N ARG A 348 -6.54 3.68 -8.22
CA ARG A 348 -6.59 4.70 -7.17
C ARG A 348 -5.20 5.29 -7.00
N LEU A 349 -5.02 6.54 -7.43
CA LEU A 349 -3.81 7.30 -7.18
C LEU A 349 -3.83 7.85 -5.77
N ILE A 350 -2.74 7.69 -5.04
CA ILE A 350 -2.63 8.08 -3.65
C ILE A 350 -1.47 9.06 -3.49
N ASP A 351 -1.83 10.31 -3.14
CA ASP A 351 -0.87 11.32 -2.70
C ASP A 351 -0.60 11.11 -1.21
N THR A 352 0.47 10.42 -0.91
CA THR A 352 0.85 10.21 0.49
C THR A 352 1.39 11.50 1.09
N ARG A 353 1.22 11.67 2.40
CA ARG A 353 1.91 12.76 3.10
C ARG A 353 3.40 12.66 2.84
N GLY A 354 4.06 13.80 2.61
CA GLY A 354 5.50 13.82 2.37
C GLY A 354 6.28 13.15 3.51
N VAL A 355 7.33 12.45 3.17
CA VAL A 355 8.28 11.87 4.13
C VAL A 355 9.24 12.95 4.55
N ASP A 356 8.96 13.62 5.66
CA ASP A 356 9.76 14.75 6.18
C ASP A 356 10.99 14.31 6.94
N GLU A 357 10.88 13.17 7.59
CA GLU A 357 11.88 12.62 8.49
C GLU A 357 12.27 11.23 7.99
N PRO A 358 13.49 11.05 7.49
CA PRO A 358 13.90 9.81 6.86
C PRO A 358 13.86 8.58 7.79
N SER A 359 13.89 8.82 9.10
CA SER A 359 14.04 7.77 10.10
C SER A 359 12.75 7.30 10.76
N ALA A 360 11.61 7.98 10.57
CA ALA A 360 10.38 7.60 11.25
C ALA A 360 9.58 6.57 10.44
N PRO A 361 9.28 5.38 11.00
CA PRO A 361 8.36 4.46 10.39
C PRO A 361 6.96 5.09 10.39
N ARG A 362 6.26 4.87 9.30
CA ARG A 362 4.92 5.41 9.13
C ARG A 362 3.96 4.28 8.81
N ARG A 363 2.97 4.12 9.66
CA ARG A 363 1.93 3.09 9.52
C ARG A 363 1.17 3.19 8.18
N ASP A 364 0.92 4.41 7.69
CA ASP A 364 0.27 4.63 6.40
C ASP A 364 1.12 4.08 5.24
N LEU A 365 2.43 4.33 5.21
CA LEU A 365 3.33 3.80 4.19
C LEU A 365 3.46 2.28 4.27
N GLN A 366 3.57 1.73 5.49
CA GLN A 366 3.63 0.30 5.71
C GLN A 366 2.40 -0.42 5.15
N SER A 367 1.20 0.17 5.29
CA SER A 367 -0.03 -0.43 4.78
C SER A 367 -0.02 -0.63 3.25
N TYR A 368 0.67 0.24 2.50
CA TYR A 368 0.85 0.06 1.05
C TYR A 368 1.92 -0.97 0.70
N LEU A 369 2.97 -1.06 1.50
CA LEU A 369 3.99 -2.11 1.34
C LEU A 369 3.40 -3.51 1.62
N ASP A 370 2.47 -3.60 2.53
CA ASP A 370 1.79 -4.86 2.89
C ASP A 370 0.62 -5.22 1.94
N ASP A 371 0.02 -4.27 1.19
CA ASP A 371 -1.05 -4.58 0.22
C ASP A 371 -0.46 -5.19 -1.07
N PRO A 372 -0.68 -6.47 -1.35
CA PRO A 372 -0.11 -7.14 -2.53
C PRO A 372 -0.61 -6.59 -3.87
N ARG A 373 -1.67 -5.78 -3.87
CA ARG A 373 -2.25 -5.15 -5.06
C ARG A 373 -1.67 -3.77 -5.36
N ALA A 374 -0.97 -3.17 -4.38
CA ALA A 374 -0.46 -1.81 -4.48
C ALA A 374 0.80 -1.74 -5.33
N ALA A 375 0.84 -0.80 -6.28
CA ALA A 375 2.08 -0.36 -6.90
C ALA A 375 2.70 0.77 -6.07
N ILE A 376 4.00 0.69 -5.82
CA ILE A 376 4.76 1.63 -4.99
C ILE A 376 5.62 2.49 -5.91
N VAL A 377 5.35 3.80 -5.94
CA VAL A 377 6.11 4.76 -6.73
C VAL A 377 6.93 5.65 -5.80
N LEU A 378 8.21 5.37 -5.72
CA LEU A 378 9.16 6.17 -4.95
C LEU A 378 9.54 7.39 -5.77
N CYS A 379 9.07 8.58 -5.37
CA CYS A 379 9.31 9.83 -6.08
C CYS A 379 10.55 10.54 -5.53
N SER A 380 11.45 10.94 -6.41
CA SER A 380 12.69 11.63 -6.06
C SER A 380 12.94 12.82 -6.99
N ASP A 381 13.55 13.86 -6.45
CA ASP A 381 14.11 14.96 -7.21
C ASP A 381 15.24 14.47 -8.13
N PHE A 382 15.40 15.12 -9.30
CA PHE A 382 16.39 14.71 -10.29
C PHE A 382 17.83 14.79 -9.77
N ASN A 383 18.17 15.88 -9.07
CA ASN A 383 19.55 16.14 -8.65
C ASN A 383 20.03 15.23 -7.51
N ASP A 384 19.14 14.84 -6.63
CA ASP A 384 19.47 14.07 -5.42
C ASP A 384 18.97 12.62 -5.46
N ALA A 385 18.50 12.12 -6.63
CA ALA A 385 17.92 10.78 -6.74
C ALA A 385 18.95 9.66 -6.52
N PRO A 386 18.57 8.62 -5.71
CA PRO A 386 17.43 8.59 -4.80
C PRO A 386 17.69 9.42 -3.54
N GLU A 387 16.84 10.40 -3.26
CA GLU A 387 17.01 11.26 -2.10
C GLU A 387 16.87 10.51 -0.77
N ALA A 388 17.37 11.10 0.33
CA ALA A 388 17.45 10.46 1.64
C ALA A 388 16.10 9.88 2.13
N ALA A 389 14.99 10.56 1.84
CA ALA A 389 13.65 10.08 2.20
C ALA A 389 13.30 8.76 1.48
N VAL A 390 13.67 8.64 0.21
CA VAL A 390 13.46 7.41 -0.59
C VAL A 390 14.38 6.31 -0.12
N GLN A 391 15.66 6.62 0.15
CA GLN A 391 16.62 5.65 0.68
C GLN A 391 16.14 5.06 2.01
N ALA A 392 15.61 5.90 2.92
CA ALA A 392 15.07 5.45 4.19
C ALA A 392 13.87 4.49 4.03
N VAL A 393 12.98 4.73 3.05
CA VAL A 393 11.86 3.81 2.76
C VAL A 393 12.38 2.47 2.23
N ILE A 394 13.40 2.49 1.35
CA ILE A 394 14.05 1.28 0.83
C ILE A 394 14.72 0.49 1.97
N GLU A 395 15.50 1.17 2.81
CA GLU A 395 16.19 0.57 3.95
C GLU A 395 15.21 -0.11 4.91
N ARG A 396 14.11 0.57 5.24
CA ARG A 396 13.03 0.01 6.06
C ARG A 396 12.37 -1.22 5.44
N ALA A 397 12.14 -1.20 4.14
CA ALA A 397 11.59 -2.36 3.46
C ALA A 397 12.55 -3.57 3.55
N VAL A 398 13.86 -3.35 3.41
CA VAL A 398 14.89 -4.39 3.58
C VAL A 398 14.93 -4.91 5.02
N GLU A 399 15.04 -4.03 6.02
CA GLU A 399 15.07 -4.39 7.44
C GLU A 399 13.80 -5.12 7.90
N GLY A 400 12.65 -4.76 7.34
CA GLY A 400 11.36 -5.38 7.61
C GLY A 400 11.06 -6.64 6.80
N GLY A 401 12.01 -7.14 5.99
CA GLY A 401 11.83 -8.35 5.17
C GLY A 401 10.89 -8.16 3.97
N LEU A 402 10.68 -6.91 3.50
CA LEU A 402 9.80 -6.57 2.36
C LEU A 402 10.59 -6.25 1.08
N GLN A 403 11.88 -6.63 1.04
CA GLN A 403 12.74 -6.33 -0.11
C GLN A 403 12.17 -6.87 -1.42
N GLN A 404 11.71 -8.12 -1.41
CA GLN A 404 11.18 -8.78 -2.61
C GLN A 404 9.86 -8.14 -3.05
N GLU A 405 8.97 -7.84 -2.13
CA GLU A 405 7.69 -7.17 -2.40
C GLU A 405 7.91 -5.79 -3.03
N LEU A 406 8.88 -5.03 -2.51
CA LEU A 406 9.22 -3.74 -3.08
C LEU A 406 9.87 -3.88 -4.46
N MET A 407 10.76 -4.87 -4.67
CA MET A 407 11.33 -5.21 -5.98
C MET A 407 10.23 -5.50 -7.00
N ASP A 408 9.25 -6.26 -6.59
CA ASP A 408 8.19 -6.76 -7.44
C ASP A 408 7.16 -5.71 -7.83
N ARG A 409 6.82 -4.82 -6.90
CA ARG A 409 5.72 -3.86 -7.02
C ARG A 409 6.17 -2.42 -7.08
N GLY A 410 7.46 -2.17 -6.81
CA GLY A 410 8.04 -0.84 -6.75
C GLY A 410 8.60 -0.32 -8.07
N MET A 411 8.76 0.99 -8.13
CA MET A 411 9.58 1.71 -9.12
C MET A 411 10.07 3.03 -8.54
N LEU A 412 11.21 3.51 -9.00
CA LEU A 412 11.71 4.86 -8.72
C LEU A 412 11.28 5.80 -9.84
N LEU A 413 10.55 6.86 -9.48
CA LEU A 413 10.18 7.95 -10.38
C LEU A 413 11.05 9.16 -10.07
N VAL A 414 11.87 9.54 -11.04
CA VAL A 414 12.76 10.70 -10.97
C VAL A 414 12.14 11.85 -11.73
N LEU A 415 11.94 12.98 -11.05
CA LEU A 415 11.23 14.15 -11.56
C LEU A 415 12.21 15.30 -11.79
N PRO A 416 12.55 15.64 -13.08
CA PRO A 416 13.35 16.82 -13.36
C PRO A 416 12.59 18.09 -13.06
N GLY A 417 13.21 18.99 -12.29
CA GLY A 417 12.74 20.35 -12.04
C GLY A 417 13.22 21.31 -13.11
N GLY A 418 12.35 21.74 -14.03
CA GLY A 418 12.78 22.65 -15.09
C GLY A 418 13.64 21.95 -16.15
N ASP A 419 14.86 22.45 -16.39
CA ASP A 419 15.77 21.95 -17.44
C ASP A 419 16.94 21.14 -16.84
N GLU A 420 16.78 20.55 -15.64
CA GLU A 420 17.86 19.89 -14.91
C GLU A 420 18.49 18.74 -15.69
N ASP A 421 17.67 17.91 -16.35
CA ASP A 421 18.14 16.80 -17.16
C ASP A 421 18.91 17.24 -18.41
N SER A 422 18.59 18.40 -18.99
CA SER A 422 19.26 18.96 -20.16
C SER A 422 20.44 19.90 -19.81
N THR A 423 20.58 20.24 -18.52
CA THR A 423 21.66 21.14 -18.03
C THR A 423 22.71 20.41 -17.19
N LEU A 424 22.54 19.11 -16.98
CA LEU A 424 23.49 18.28 -16.25
C LEU A 424 24.90 18.40 -16.91
N ARG A 425 25.93 18.33 -16.07
CA ARG A 425 27.31 18.16 -16.54
C ARG A 425 27.74 16.72 -16.34
N ASP A 426 28.33 16.14 -17.39
CA ASP A 426 28.93 14.81 -17.29
C ASP A 426 30.07 14.87 -16.25
N PRO A 427 30.03 14.05 -15.19
CA PRO A 427 31.05 14.04 -14.14
C PRO A 427 32.43 13.61 -14.63
N ASN A 428 32.53 12.91 -15.78
CA ASN A 428 33.77 12.43 -16.33
C ASN A 428 34.47 13.47 -17.20
N THR A 429 33.70 14.23 -18.00
CA THR A 429 34.24 15.20 -18.94
C THR A 429 34.13 16.65 -18.44
N GLY A 430 33.21 16.93 -17.50
CA GLY A 430 32.86 18.27 -17.05
C GLY A 430 32.05 19.09 -18.07
N GLU A 431 31.77 18.54 -19.25
CA GLU A 431 30.99 19.17 -20.29
C GLU A 431 29.49 19.06 -20.02
N ARG A 432 28.72 19.99 -20.57
CA ARG A 432 27.26 19.93 -20.48
C ARG A 432 26.72 18.86 -21.42
N VAL A 433 25.73 18.10 -21.00
CA VAL A 433 25.06 17.10 -21.82
C VAL A 433 24.44 17.72 -23.09
N ALA A 434 24.35 16.96 -24.16
CA ALA A 434 23.81 17.45 -25.43
C ALA A 434 22.27 17.59 -25.40
N ASN A 435 21.59 16.79 -24.57
CA ASN A 435 20.13 16.78 -24.45
C ASN A 435 19.67 16.13 -23.17
N ALA A 436 18.38 16.24 -22.86
CA ALA A 436 17.75 15.67 -21.67
C ALA A 436 17.90 14.15 -21.55
N GLN A 437 17.89 13.42 -22.67
CA GLN A 437 18.01 11.96 -22.66
C GLN A 437 19.40 11.51 -22.15
N GLU A 438 20.45 12.16 -22.62
CA GLU A 438 21.81 11.91 -22.14
C GLU A 438 21.96 12.20 -20.64
N GLY A 439 21.38 13.32 -20.17
CA GLY A 439 21.36 13.65 -18.75
C GLY A 439 20.63 12.61 -17.90
N ARG A 440 19.53 12.08 -18.39
CA ARG A 440 18.78 11.00 -17.73
C ARG A 440 19.57 9.68 -17.68
N GLU A 441 20.34 9.37 -18.73
CA GLU A 441 21.19 8.18 -18.76
C GLU A 441 22.33 8.29 -17.75
N ILE A 442 23.05 9.40 -17.72
CA ILE A 442 24.09 9.67 -16.72
C ILE A 442 23.50 9.59 -15.30
N ARG A 443 22.33 10.19 -15.06
CA ARG A 443 21.68 10.13 -13.75
C ARG A 443 21.29 8.70 -13.37
N ARG A 444 20.82 7.89 -14.32
CA ARG A 444 20.52 6.47 -14.10
C ARG A 444 21.76 5.69 -13.66
N GLU A 445 22.91 5.96 -14.30
CA GLU A 445 24.19 5.35 -13.92
C GLU A 445 24.63 5.74 -12.50
N GLN A 446 24.36 7.00 -12.09
CA GLN A 446 24.67 7.48 -10.71
C GLN A 446 23.73 6.89 -9.66
N ILE A 447 22.47 6.61 -10.00
CA ILE A 447 21.49 5.98 -9.09
C ILE A 447 21.80 4.50 -8.87
N ALA A 448 22.27 3.79 -9.89
CA ALA A 448 22.43 2.34 -9.87
C ALA A 448 23.29 1.81 -8.69
N PRO A 449 24.44 2.38 -8.33
CA PRO A 449 25.24 1.91 -7.19
C PRO A 449 24.49 1.99 -5.86
N THR A 450 23.72 3.07 -5.63
CA THR A 450 22.95 3.23 -4.40
C THR A 450 21.87 2.14 -4.29
N LEU A 451 21.12 1.89 -5.36
CA LEU A 451 20.13 0.81 -5.37
C LEU A 451 20.77 -0.58 -5.21
N HIS A 452 21.93 -0.80 -5.84
CA HIS A 452 22.67 -2.07 -5.70
C HIS A 452 23.14 -2.35 -4.26
N ASN A 453 23.52 -1.32 -3.51
CA ASN A 453 23.91 -1.46 -2.10
C ASN A 453 22.77 -2.01 -1.23
N TYR A 454 21.52 -1.70 -1.57
CA TYR A 454 20.32 -2.25 -0.94
C TYR A 454 19.85 -3.59 -1.56
N GLY A 455 20.59 -4.14 -2.54
CA GLY A 455 20.24 -5.39 -3.22
C GLY A 455 19.28 -5.23 -4.41
N PHE A 456 18.92 -4.00 -4.80
CA PHE A 456 17.96 -3.69 -5.88
C PHE A 456 18.66 -3.58 -7.25
N ARG A 457 19.20 -4.69 -7.78
CA ARG A 457 19.98 -4.70 -9.03
C ARG A 457 19.20 -4.39 -10.30
N LYS A 458 17.91 -4.63 -10.30
CA LYS A 458 17.01 -4.46 -11.47
C LYS A 458 15.78 -3.63 -11.15
N PHE A 459 15.90 -2.73 -10.18
CA PHE A 459 14.77 -1.89 -9.80
C PHE A 459 14.42 -0.92 -10.93
N PRO A 460 13.14 -0.82 -11.34
CA PRO A 460 12.75 0.06 -12.43
C PRO A 460 12.96 1.53 -12.07
N VAL A 461 13.67 2.28 -12.94
CA VAL A 461 13.85 3.73 -12.79
C VAL A 461 13.21 4.41 -14.00
N GLN A 462 12.20 5.23 -13.75
CA GLN A 462 11.47 6.02 -14.73
C GLN A 462 11.76 7.51 -14.51
N PHE A 463 12.10 8.22 -15.59
CA PHE A 463 12.20 9.69 -15.60
C PHE A 463 10.93 10.25 -16.24
N ALA A 464 10.38 11.32 -15.67
CA ALA A 464 9.24 11.99 -16.27
C ALA A 464 9.22 13.49 -15.93
N ASP A 465 9.33 14.32 -16.95
CA ASP A 465 8.96 15.73 -16.86
C ASP A 465 7.45 15.87 -17.11
N VAL A 466 6.70 16.16 -16.04
CA VAL A 466 5.23 16.27 -16.10
C VAL A 466 4.72 17.43 -16.97
N ARG A 467 5.61 18.27 -17.49
CA ARG A 467 5.29 19.34 -18.46
C ARG A 467 5.23 18.81 -19.90
N LEU A 468 5.89 17.68 -20.16
CA LEU A 468 5.99 17.05 -21.47
C LEU A 468 4.94 15.97 -21.64
N ALA A 469 4.14 16.06 -22.69
CA ALA A 469 3.06 15.11 -22.96
C ALA A 469 3.59 13.69 -23.18
N ASP A 470 4.72 13.56 -23.90
CA ASP A 470 5.33 12.27 -24.19
C ASP A 470 5.83 11.57 -22.91
N ASP A 471 6.44 12.30 -21.98
CA ASP A 471 6.90 11.78 -20.71
C ASP A 471 5.72 11.33 -19.84
N CYS A 472 4.63 12.12 -19.84
CA CYS A 472 3.39 11.76 -19.14
C CYS A 472 2.78 10.47 -19.69
N GLU A 473 2.79 10.31 -21.03
CA GLU A 473 2.26 9.10 -21.65
C GLU A 473 3.15 7.88 -21.37
N GLN A 474 4.48 8.03 -21.42
CA GLN A 474 5.42 6.97 -21.03
C GLN A 474 5.23 6.55 -19.55
N LEU A 475 5.01 7.52 -18.67
CA LEU A 475 4.73 7.24 -17.23
C LEU A 475 3.41 6.49 -17.07
N ARG A 476 2.33 6.91 -17.77
CA ARG A 476 1.05 6.19 -17.78
C ARG A 476 1.24 4.72 -18.17
N GLN A 477 1.92 4.49 -19.29
CA GLN A 477 2.19 3.15 -19.80
C GLN A 477 3.05 2.33 -18.83
N ALA A 478 4.04 2.95 -18.18
CA ALA A 478 4.88 2.28 -17.19
C ALA A 478 4.06 1.84 -15.96
N LEU A 479 3.15 2.69 -15.48
CA LEU A 479 2.27 2.36 -14.35
C LEU A 479 1.26 1.26 -14.71
N VAL A 480 0.63 1.35 -15.90
CA VAL A 480 -0.30 0.31 -16.37
C VAL A 480 0.43 -1.04 -16.50
N ARG A 481 1.64 -1.06 -17.11
CA ARG A 481 2.46 -2.27 -17.18
C ARG A 481 2.78 -2.82 -15.78
N LYS A 482 3.10 -1.97 -14.80
CA LYS A 482 3.38 -2.41 -13.43
C LYS A 482 2.15 -3.10 -12.81
N ILE A 483 0.96 -2.58 -13.02
CA ILE A 483 -0.28 -3.24 -12.56
C ILE A 483 -0.51 -4.58 -13.30
N GLN A 484 -0.26 -4.62 -14.61
CA GLN A 484 -0.34 -5.87 -15.37
C GLN A 484 0.66 -6.92 -14.88
N GLU A 485 1.90 -6.51 -14.52
CA GLU A 485 2.90 -7.39 -13.91
C GLU A 485 2.42 -7.94 -12.56
N ILE A 486 1.83 -7.09 -11.69
CA ILE A 486 1.26 -7.50 -10.40
C ILE A 486 0.15 -8.54 -10.60
N ARG A 487 -0.77 -8.31 -11.54
CA ARG A 487 -1.84 -9.27 -11.86
C ARG A 487 -1.29 -10.54 -12.52
N GLY A 488 -0.35 -10.38 -13.47
CA GLY A 488 0.26 -11.48 -14.19
C GLY A 488 0.95 -12.50 -13.27
N ARG A 489 1.46 -12.08 -12.11
CA ARG A 489 1.97 -13.00 -11.10
C ARG A 489 0.86 -13.87 -10.49
N GLN A 490 -0.28 -13.29 -10.16
CA GLN A 490 -1.41 -14.05 -9.62
C GLN A 490 -1.99 -15.00 -10.68
N GLU A 491 -2.01 -14.59 -11.94
CA GLU A 491 -2.42 -15.42 -13.07
C GLU A 491 -1.45 -16.60 -13.27
N GLY A 492 -0.14 -16.33 -13.21
CA GLY A 492 0.91 -17.36 -13.25
C GLY A 492 0.84 -18.33 -12.07
N GLU A 493 0.51 -17.84 -10.87
CA GLU A 493 0.30 -18.66 -9.68
C GLU A 493 -0.91 -19.59 -9.86
N ILE A 494 -2.03 -19.10 -10.38
CA ILE A 494 -3.20 -19.92 -10.70
C ILE A 494 -2.84 -20.99 -11.72
N GLU A 495 -2.10 -20.65 -12.78
CA GLU A 495 -1.67 -21.62 -13.80
C GLU A 495 -0.77 -22.70 -13.22
N PHE A 496 0.22 -22.29 -12.45
CA PHE A 496 1.15 -23.20 -11.78
C PHE A 496 0.41 -24.16 -10.82
N LEU A 497 -0.46 -23.63 -9.96
CA LEU A 497 -1.20 -24.42 -8.98
C LEU A 497 -2.19 -25.37 -9.63
N THR A 498 -2.90 -24.94 -10.68
CA THR A 498 -3.82 -25.83 -11.42
C THR A 498 -3.06 -26.97 -12.08
N GLY A 499 -1.90 -26.68 -12.70
CA GLY A 499 -1.01 -27.71 -13.26
C GLY A 499 -0.46 -28.66 -12.19
N THR A 500 -0.08 -28.15 -11.03
CA THR A 500 0.42 -28.95 -9.90
C THR A 500 -0.67 -29.87 -9.36
N ILE A 501 -1.90 -29.38 -9.18
CA ILE A 501 -3.06 -30.20 -8.78
C ILE A 501 -3.30 -31.31 -9.77
N ASP A 502 -3.26 -31.05 -11.08
CA ASP A 502 -3.47 -32.04 -12.13
C ASP A 502 -2.41 -33.17 -12.10
N ARG A 503 -1.15 -32.80 -11.89
CA ARG A 503 -0.04 -33.76 -11.75
C ARG A 503 -0.17 -34.57 -10.46
N LEU A 504 -0.50 -33.96 -9.35
CA LEU A 504 -0.75 -34.63 -8.09
C LEU A 504 -1.88 -35.68 -8.25
N ILE A 505 -2.98 -35.31 -8.90
CA ILE A 505 -4.11 -36.20 -9.15
C ILE A 505 -3.69 -37.38 -10.05
N SER A 506 -2.89 -37.12 -11.09
CA SER A 506 -2.45 -38.15 -12.04
C SER A 506 -1.45 -39.11 -11.42
N ASN A 507 -0.52 -38.63 -10.62
CA ASN A 507 0.59 -39.40 -10.05
C ASN A 507 0.23 -40.16 -8.76
N ARG A 508 -0.95 -39.93 -8.18
CA ARG A 508 -1.39 -40.49 -6.90
C ARG A 508 -1.31 -42.03 -6.76
N LYS A 509 -1.34 -42.75 -7.89
CA LYS A 509 -1.37 -44.21 -7.92
C LYS A 509 -0.02 -44.89 -8.18
N THR A 510 1.04 -44.13 -8.50
CA THR A 510 2.36 -44.66 -8.84
C THR A 510 3.24 -44.73 -7.58
N GLU A 511 3.75 -45.94 -7.27
CA GLU A 511 4.70 -46.11 -6.14
C GLU A 511 6.02 -45.38 -6.38
N GLU A 512 6.45 -45.27 -7.65
CA GLU A 512 7.64 -44.57 -8.07
C GLU A 512 7.58 -43.07 -7.72
N ALA A 513 6.46 -42.38 -8.05
CA ALA A 513 6.29 -40.96 -7.69
C ALA A 513 6.31 -40.76 -6.17
N ARG A 514 5.81 -41.74 -5.43
CA ARG A 514 5.83 -41.69 -3.95
C ARG A 514 7.24 -41.81 -3.38
N ALA A 515 8.03 -42.76 -3.91
CA ALA A 515 9.41 -42.99 -3.49
C ALA A 515 10.31 -41.75 -3.78
N VAL A 516 10.15 -41.15 -4.98
CA VAL A 516 10.84 -39.90 -5.36
C VAL A 516 10.45 -38.77 -4.44
N PHE A 517 9.16 -38.59 -4.14
CA PHE A 517 8.68 -37.56 -3.24
C PHE A 517 9.21 -37.72 -1.80
N GLU A 518 9.23 -38.95 -1.26
CA GLU A 518 9.76 -39.21 0.08
C GLU A 518 11.27 -38.94 0.14
N ALA A 519 12.03 -39.30 -0.89
CA ALA A 519 13.44 -39.01 -0.98
C ALA A 519 13.73 -37.53 -1.04
N ALA A 520 13.06 -36.77 -1.91
CA ALA A 520 13.22 -35.33 -2.08
C ALA A 520 12.83 -34.54 -0.83
N THR A 521 11.78 -34.96 -0.11
CA THR A 521 11.32 -34.24 1.10
C THR A 521 12.09 -34.66 2.37
N LYS A 522 12.88 -35.72 2.35
CA LYS A 522 13.61 -36.22 3.53
C LYS A 522 14.56 -35.18 4.13
N LYS A 523 15.34 -34.49 3.30
CA LYS A 523 16.30 -33.47 3.77
C LYS A 523 15.55 -32.28 4.36
N LEU A 524 14.44 -31.88 3.74
CA LEU A 524 13.59 -30.80 4.24
C LEU A 524 13.01 -31.15 5.61
N ARG A 525 12.52 -32.38 5.81
CA ARG A 525 12.00 -32.84 7.11
C ARG A 525 13.07 -32.85 8.21
N LEU A 526 14.31 -33.22 7.89
CA LEU A 526 15.42 -33.16 8.83
C LEU A 526 15.71 -31.72 9.24
N TRP A 527 15.73 -30.80 8.27
CA TRP A 527 15.93 -29.40 8.57
C TRP A 527 14.86 -28.86 9.56
N PHE A 528 13.57 -29.23 9.36
CA PHE A 528 12.49 -28.83 10.28
C PHE A 528 12.67 -29.43 11.68
N ALA A 529 13.16 -30.64 11.80
CA ALA A 529 13.41 -31.26 13.09
C ALA A 529 14.54 -30.56 13.87
N ASP A 530 15.55 -30.04 13.14
CA ASP A 530 16.70 -29.36 13.74
C ASP A 530 16.46 -27.87 14.05
N ASN A 531 15.41 -27.24 13.46
CA ASN A 531 15.14 -25.80 13.56
C ASN A 531 13.85 -25.47 14.30
N THR A 532 13.45 -26.27 15.26
CA THR A 532 12.17 -26.09 16.02
C THR A 532 12.17 -24.86 16.92
N THR A 533 13.34 -24.38 17.33
CA THR A 533 13.51 -23.26 18.24
C THR A 533 13.94 -22.01 17.47
N LEU A 534 13.26 -20.90 17.75
CA LEU A 534 13.66 -19.59 17.26
C LEU A 534 14.99 -19.20 17.92
N PRO A 535 16.00 -18.72 17.20
CA PRO A 535 17.25 -18.22 17.79
C PRO A 535 17.02 -17.15 18.86
N GLU A 536 17.99 -16.96 19.75
CA GLU A 536 17.92 -15.90 20.77
C GLU A 536 17.77 -14.52 20.13
N PRO A 537 17.09 -13.56 20.83
CA PRO A 537 16.92 -12.20 20.34
C PRO A 537 18.27 -11.54 20.01
N GLU A 538 18.38 -10.98 18.81
CA GLU A 538 19.55 -10.18 18.40
C GLU A 538 19.34 -8.68 18.67
N LEU A 539 18.09 -8.23 18.68
CA LEU A 539 17.71 -6.84 18.89
C LEU A 539 16.71 -6.71 20.05
N GLU A 540 16.85 -5.62 20.80
CA GLU A 540 15.85 -5.23 21.80
C GLU A 540 14.62 -4.63 21.09
N VAL A 541 13.42 -5.01 21.51
CA VAL A 541 12.13 -4.55 20.89
C VAL A 541 12.06 -3.03 20.76
N GLN A 542 12.58 -2.29 21.76
CA GLN A 542 12.57 -0.81 21.76
C GLN A 542 13.74 -0.19 20.97
N SER A 543 14.70 -0.94 20.45
CA SER A 543 15.88 -0.35 19.79
C SER A 543 15.51 0.48 18.58
N SER A 544 14.64 -0.03 17.71
CA SER A 544 14.15 0.73 16.56
C SER A 544 13.45 2.03 16.96
N LEU A 545 12.58 1.99 17.98
CA LEU A 545 11.94 3.20 18.53
C LEU A 545 12.96 4.23 19.04
N ILE A 546 13.99 3.76 19.75
CA ILE A 546 15.05 4.61 20.31
C ILE A 546 15.91 5.23 19.20
N ASP A 547 16.28 4.44 18.20
CA ASP A 547 17.06 4.89 17.04
C ASP A 547 16.28 5.95 16.23
N GLU A 548 14.98 5.74 16.06
CA GLU A 548 14.11 6.68 15.37
C GLU A 548 14.00 8.03 16.08
N MET A 549 14.00 8.04 17.42
CA MET A 549 14.04 9.29 18.18
C MET A 549 15.28 10.11 17.84
N ASP A 550 16.43 9.47 17.61
CA ASP A 550 17.66 10.17 17.20
C ASP A 550 17.56 10.72 15.79
N GLY A 551 16.96 9.98 14.88
CA GLY A 551 16.78 10.37 13.48
C GLY A 551 15.78 11.49 13.25
N LEU A 552 14.89 11.80 14.23
CA LEU A 552 13.93 12.89 14.09
C LEU A 552 14.63 14.24 13.88
N ARG A 553 14.28 14.92 12.79
CA ARG A 553 14.80 16.25 12.48
C ARG A 553 14.37 17.30 13.49
N TYR A 554 13.11 17.19 13.97
CA TYR A 554 12.50 18.19 14.86
C TYR A 554 11.99 17.55 16.15
N ALA A 555 12.33 18.14 17.28
CA ALA A 555 11.81 17.74 18.59
C ALA A 555 10.28 17.90 18.70
N SER A 556 9.69 18.75 17.88
CA SER A 556 8.24 18.94 17.80
C SER A 556 7.47 17.71 17.30
N SER A 557 8.07 16.88 16.44
CA SER A 557 7.46 15.60 16.01
C SER A 557 7.37 14.63 17.18
N LEU A 558 8.43 14.54 17.99
CA LEU A 558 8.42 13.73 19.22
C LEU A 558 7.41 14.28 20.23
N ARG A 559 7.35 15.61 20.42
CA ARG A 559 6.35 16.23 21.28
C ARG A 559 4.93 15.91 20.84
N ALA A 560 4.64 16.00 19.55
CA ALA A 560 3.31 15.70 19.02
C ALA A 560 2.89 14.25 19.33
N SER A 561 3.84 13.31 19.26
CA SER A 561 3.63 11.92 19.66
C SER A 561 3.43 11.79 21.18
N VAL A 562 4.28 12.41 21.99
CA VAL A 562 4.19 12.41 23.45
C VAL A 562 2.83 12.97 23.92
N ASN A 563 2.36 14.06 23.33
CA ASN A 563 1.07 14.66 23.64
C ASN A 563 -0.12 13.72 23.33
N ARG A 564 0.06 12.79 22.40
CA ARG A 564 -0.92 11.78 21.99
C ARG A 564 -0.61 10.39 22.56
N ARG A 565 0.21 10.33 23.59
CA ARG A 565 0.65 9.09 24.23
C ARG A 565 1.18 8.06 23.24
N GLY A 566 2.05 8.52 22.37
CA GLY A 566 2.73 7.68 21.41
C GLY A 566 2.12 7.60 20.02
N SER A 567 0.89 8.08 19.80
CA SER A 567 0.20 7.94 18.50
C SER A 567 0.26 9.21 17.67
N TRP A 568 1.26 9.33 16.80
CA TRP A 568 1.36 10.44 15.85
C TRP A 568 1.89 9.97 14.49
N HIS A 569 1.28 10.43 13.40
CA HIS A 569 1.60 9.93 12.06
C HIS A 569 3.06 10.16 11.62
N ASN A 570 3.76 11.18 12.13
CA ASN A 570 5.17 11.39 11.81
C ASN A 570 6.12 10.62 12.74
N PHE A 571 5.66 10.23 13.92
CA PHE A 571 6.42 9.44 14.86
C PHE A 571 5.46 8.69 15.80
N ASP A 572 5.33 7.39 15.61
CA ASP A 572 4.39 6.55 16.34
C ASP A 572 5.15 5.51 17.19
N TYR A 573 5.09 5.62 18.51
CA TYR A 573 5.75 4.71 19.46
C TYR A 573 5.32 3.26 19.23
N TRP A 574 4.03 3.05 19.01
CA TRP A 574 3.47 1.70 18.86
C TRP A 574 3.98 1.05 17.58
N HIS A 575 3.97 1.79 16.50
CA HIS A 575 4.51 1.33 15.23
C HIS A 575 6.03 1.10 15.31
N GLY A 576 6.79 1.96 15.99
CA GLY A 576 8.22 1.79 16.24
C GLY A 576 8.54 0.52 17.04
N LEU A 577 7.74 0.21 18.09
CA LEU A 577 7.85 -1.04 18.85
C LEU A 577 7.47 -2.27 18.00
N GLY A 578 6.42 -2.15 17.20
CA GLY A 578 6.03 -3.19 16.25
C GLY A 578 7.12 -3.48 15.23
N PHE A 579 7.67 -2.42 14.63
CA PHE A 579 8.76 -2.54 13.67
C PHE A 579 10.03 -3.14 14.31
N GLY A 580 10.37 -2.76 15.54
CA GLY A 580 11.49 -3.36 16.29
C GLY A 580 11.31 -4.87 16.50
N THR A 581 10.09 -5.30 16.86
CA THR A 581 9.76 -6.73 16.99
C THR A 581 9.85 -7.46 15.64
N ARG A 582 9.36 -6.85 14.57
CA ARG A 582 9.47 -7.40 13.21
C ARG A 582 10.92 -7.53 12.77
N ARG A 583 11.72 -6.49 12.95
CA ARG A 583 13.15 -6.47 12.59
C ARG A 583 13.92 -7.56 13.33
N ASP A 584 13.70 -7.72 14.65
CA ASP A 584 14.29 -8.82 15.41
C ASP A 584 13.88 -10.19 14.86
N ALA A 585 12.59 -10.38 14.55
CA ALA A 585 12.09 -11.62 13.97
C ALA A 585 12.75 -11.92 12.60
N VAL A 586 12.89 -10.92 11.73
CA VAL A 586 13.59 -11.05 10.42
C VAL A 586 15.04 -11.43 10.63
N GLU A 587 15.77 -10.75 11.50
CA GLU A 587 17.20 -10.99 11.75
C GLU A 587 17.45 -12.41 12.27
N ARG A 588 16.60 -12.89 13.21
CA ARG A 588 16.72 -14.21 13.84
C ARG A 588 16.47 -15.36 12.87
N VAL A 589 15.54 -15.23 11.94
CA VAL A 589 15.16 -16.35 11.06
C VAL A 589 15.81 -16.29 9.68
N SER A 590 16.36 -15.15 9.24
CA SER A 590 16.93 -14.98 7.90
C SER A 590 17.97 -16.07 7.58
N LYS A 591 18.91 -16.29 8.47
CA LYS A 591 19.96 -17.32 8.28
C LYS A 591 19.40 -18.74 8.18
N GLN A 592 18.37 -19.05 8.98
CA GLN A 592 17.68 -20.35 8.92
C GLN A 592 16.92 -20.51 7.61
N LEU A 593 16.16 -19.48 7.21
CA LEU A 593 15.42 -19.48 5.95
C LEU A 593 16.36 -19.60 4.74
N ASP A 594 17.50 -18.92 4.75
CA ASP A 594 18.49 -19.02 3.68
C ASP A 594 19.04 -20.44 3.54
N THR A 595 19.34 -21.14 4.65
CA THR A 595 19.77 -22.52 4.60
C THR A 595 18.70 -23.44 4.02
N LEU A 596 17.43 -23.22 4.36
CA LEU A 596 16.30 -23.95 3.82
C LEU A 596 16.12 -23.67 2.31
N LYS A 597 16.24 -22.42 1.88
CA LYS A 597 16.20 -22.04 0.46
C LYS A 597 17.31 -22.69 -0.36
N VAL A 598 18.52 -22.82 0.20
CA VAL A 598 19.61 -23.55 -0.44
C VAL A 598 19.26 -25.03 -0.62
N LEU A 599 18.68 -25.68 0.39
CA LEU A 599 18.21 -27.07 0.29
C LEU A 599 17.12 -27.22 -0.77
N ILE A 600 16.12 -26.34 -0.79
CA ILE A 600 15.05 -26.33 -1.78
C ILE A 600 15.64 -26.22 -3.20
N ASN A 601 16.54 -25.25 -3.42
CA ASN A 601 17.18 -25.07 -4.73
C ASN A 601 18.02 -26.28 -5.14
N SER A 602 18.67 -26.97 -4.20
CA SER A 602 19.39 -28.22 -4.46
C SER A 602 18.45 -29.33 -4.96
N GLU A 603 17.27 -29.49 -4.32
CA GLU A 603 16.29 -30.49 -4.74
C GLU A 603 15.64 -30.15 -6.09
N LEU A 604 15.39 -28.85 -6.37
CA LEU A 604 14.91 -28.38 -7.67
C LEU A 604 15.95 -28.57 -8.80
N GLY A 605 17.24 -28.60 -8.48
CA GLY A 605 18.33 -28.85 -9.43
C GLY A 605 18.57 -30.33 -9.69
N ASP A 606 18.06 -31.24 -8.86
CA ASP A 606 18.27 -32.68 -8.96
C ASP A 606 17.29 -33.31 -9.96
N LYS A 607 17.82 -34.00 -11.00
CA LYS A 607 17.01 -34.65 -12.03
C LYS A 607 16.21 -35.84 -11.51
N ASP A 608 16.74 -36.51 -10.48
CA ASP A 608 16.07 -37.68 -9.90
C ASP A 608 14.83 -37.32 -9.10
N SER A 609 14.73 -36.07 -8.65
CA SER A 609 13.57 -35.51 -7.94
C SER A 609 12.55 -34.81 -8.85
N SER A 610 12.70 -34.90 -10.18
CA SER A 610 11.88 -34.15 -11.15
C SER A 610 10.35 -34.31 -10.99
N MET A 611 9.87 -35.46 -10.56
CA MET A 611 8.43 -35.69 -10.28
C MET A 611 7.92 -34.92 -9.05
N ALA A 612 8.83 -34.48 -8.17
CA ALA A 612 8.50 -33.70 -6.99
C ALA A 612 8.73 -32.18 -7.17
N HIS A 613 9.35 -31.73 -8.27
CA HIS A 613 9.76 -30.34 -8.48
C HIS A 613 8.59 -29.35 -8.31
N ASP A 614 7.44 -29.64 -8.90
CA ASP A 614 6.29 -28.73 -8.81
C ASP A 614 5.83 -28.54 -7.37
N PHE A 615 5.82 -29.62 -6.59
CA PHE A 615 5.45 -29.54 -5.19
C PHE A 615 6.53 -28.83 -4.36
N ILE A 616 7.80 -29.08 -4.63
CA ILE A 616 8.92 -28.39 -3.96
C ILE A 616 8.86 -26.88 -4.30
N GLN A 617 8.55 -26.51 -5.54
CA GLN A 617 8.37 -25.11 -5.91
C GLN A 617 7.14 -24.49 -5.21
N HIS A 618 6.03 -25.20 -5.14
CA HIS A 618 4.87 -24.76 -4.37
C HIS A 618 5.22 -24.58 -2.90
N PHE A 619 5.98 -25.51 -2.31
CA PHE A 619 6.47 -25.40 -0.95
C PHE A 619 7.36 -24.16 -0.75
N ALA A 620 8.25 -23.85 -1.70
CA ALA A 620 9.07 -22.64 -1.65
C ALA A 620 8.22 -21.36 -1.60
N ASN A 621 7.18 -21.29 -2.44
CA ASN A 621 6.26 -20.16 -2.46
C ASN A 621 5.48 -20.03 -1.12
N GLU A 622 5.02 -21.16 -0.56
CA GLU A 622 4.34 -21.15 0.74
C GLU A 622 5.28 -20.82 1.91
N LEU A 623 6.55 -21.18 1.81
CA LEU A 623 7.56 -20.79 2.79
C LEU A 623 7.76 -19.26 2.83
N ASP A 624 7.97 -18.65 1.67
CA ASP A 624 8.15 -17.19 1.58
C ASP A 624 6.92 -16.45 2.12
N LYS A 625 5.73 -16.94 1.78
CA LYS A 625 4.48 -16.37 2.29
C LYS A 625 4.35 -16.54 3.80
N ALA A 626 4.60 -17.75 4.32
CA ALA A 626 4.49 -18.02 5.76
C ALA A 626 5.50 -17.18 6.56
N ALA A 627 6.71 -16.95 6.02
CA ALA A 627 7.69 -16.06 6.62
C ALA A 627 7.16 -14.60 6.67
N ASN A 628 6.59 -14.10 5.58
CA ASN A 628 6.02 -12.76 5.55
C ASN A 628 4.82 -12.62 6.51
N ASP A 629 3.94 -13.60 6.56
CA ASP A 629 2.82 -13.64 7.51
C ASP A 629 3.34 -13.60 8.97
N PHE A 630 4.42 -14.32 9.28
CA PHE A 630 5.07 -14.31 10.58
C PHE A 630 5.66 -12.94 10.91
N PHE A 631 6.32 -12.28 9.96
CA PHE A 631 6.89 -10.94 10.15
C PHE A 631 5.80 -9.88 10.34
N GLN A 632 4.72 -9.93 9.59
CA GLN A 632 3.57 -9.03 9.79
C GLN A 632 2.91 -9.26 11.16
N TRP A 633 2.73 -10.52 11.53
CA TRP A 633 2.17 -10.87 12.83
C TRP A 633 3.08 -10.40 13.99
N SER A 634 4.40 -10.56 13.88
CA SER A 634 5.36 -10.09 14.88
C SER A 634 5.30 -8.57 15.08
N GLN A 635 5.08 -7.82 14.00
CA GLN A 635 4.86 -6.37 14.08
C GLN A 635 3.59 -6.03 14.89
N VAL A 636 2.47 -6.68 14.57
CA VAL A 636 1.20 -6.47 15.32
C VAL A 636 1.35 -6.84 16.78
N LEU A 637 2.09 -7.91 17.10
CA LEU A 637 2.41 -8.30 18.46
C LEU A 637 3.15 -7.18 19.20
N GLY A 638 4.23 -6.65 18.62
CA GLY A 638 5.04 -5.57 19.19
C GLY A 638 4.23 -4.27 19.37
N GLU A 639 3.38 -3.92 18.40
CA GLU A 639 2.50 -2.75 18.48
C GLU A 639 1.57 -2.80 19.68
N ASN A 640 1.05 -3.97 20.02
CA ASN A 640 0.02 -4.14 21.05
C ASN A 640 0.59 -4.48 22.45
N ALA A 641 1.80 -5.04 22.51
CA ALA A 641 2.34 -5.61 23.75
C ALA A 641 2.45 -4.61 24.91
N PHE A 642 2.75 -3.35 24.63
CA PHE A 642 2.98 -2.31 25.65
C PHE A 642 1.86 -1.28 25.75
N GLN A 643 0.80 -1.35 24.91
CA GLN A 643 -0.26 -0.33 24.87
C GLN A 643 -0.92 -0.12 26.26
N ASN A 644 -1.21 -1.18 26.99
CA ASN A 644 -1.85 -1.06 28.30
C ASN A 644 -0.88 -0.52 29.37
N GLN A 645 0.40 -0.89 29.33
CA GLN A 645 1.36 -0.47 30.36
C GLN A 645 1.90 0.93 30.09
N LEU A 646 2.50 1.14 28.94
CA LEU A 646 3.07 2.46 28.58
C LEU A 646 1.97 3.46 28.25
N GLY A 647 0.92 3.07 27.53
CA GLY A 647 -0.18 3.95 27.14
C GLY A 647 -0.97 4.50 28.34
N GLU A 648 -1.09 3.73 29.41
CA GLU A 648 -1.77 4.12 30.65
C GLU A 648 -0.80 4.68 31.71
N ASP A 649 0.50 4.73 31.45
CA ASP A 649 1.48 5.35 32.36
C ASP A 649 1.41 6.87 32.28
N PHE A 650 0.41 7.43 32.97
CA PHE A 650 0.18 8.88 33.00
C PHE A 650 1.35 9.67 33.60
N GLU A 651 2.12 9.04 34.48
CA GLU A 651 3.27 9.69 35.13
C GLU A 651 4.40 9.87 34.12
N TYR A 652 4.71 8.83 33.33
CA TYR A 652 5.67 8.88 32.25
C TYR A 652 5.28 9.96 31.21
N TRP A 653 4.05 9.91 30.69
CA TRP A 653 3.61 10.84 29.66
C TRP A 653 3.58 12.29 30.16
N ARG A 654 3.09 12.52 31.39
CA ARG A 654 3.09 13.86 31.99
C ARG A 654 4.52 14.39 32.14
N LYS A 655 5.45 13.61 32.67
CA LYS A 655 6.87 13.94 32.77
C LYS A 655 7.44 14.37 31.43
N CYS A 656 7.14 13.62 30.35
CA CYS A 656 7.59 13.95 28.98
C CYS A 656 6.94 15.23 28.43
N GLN A 657 5.65 15.47 28.72
CA GLN A 657 4.93 16.68 28.33
C GLN A 657 5.46 17.93 29.05
N ASP A 658 5.66 17.84 30.36
CA ASP A 658 6.12 18.96 31.21
C ASP A 658 7.56 19.41 30.89
N ARG A 659 8.34 18.52 30.24
CA ARG A 659 9.72 18.84 29.80
C ARG A 659 9.75 19.88 28.69
N TRP A 660 8.71 19.99 27.89
CA TRP A 660 8.66 20.95 26.78
C TRP A 660 8.72 22.40 27.28
N GLY A 661 9.63 23.20 26.70
CA GLY A 661 9.86 24.57 27.12
C GLY A 661 10.87 24.71 28.28
N GLY A 662 11.43 23.64 28.81
CA GLY A 662 12.46 23.62 29.86
C GLY A 662 13.90 23.81 29.36
N GLY A 663 14.11 24.28 28.13
CA GLY A 663 15.44 24.46 27.55
C GLY A 663 15.81 23.42 26.52
N PRO A 664 17.00 23.52 25.89
CA PRO A 664 17.46 22.55 24.87
C PRO A 664 17.62 21.14 25.45
N GLY A 665 17.60 20.12 24.56
CA GLY A 665 17.81 18.71 24.95
C GLY A 665 16.53 17.92 25.18
N TYR A 666 15.36 18.41 24.75
CA TYR A 666 14.08 17.70 24.88
C TYR A 666 14.17 16.28 24.32
N LYS A 667 14.61 16.13 23.07
CA LYS A 667 14.76 14.85 22.39
C LYS A 667 15.63 13.86 23.18
N THR A 668 16.81 14.33 23.61
CA THR A 668 17.77 13.51 24.34
C THR A 668 17.23 13.00 25.68
N GLU A 669 16.48 13.86 26.40
CA GLU A 669 15.91 13.46 27.68
C GLU A 669 14.72 12.51 27.52
N ILE A 670 13.84 12.74 26.55
CA ILE A 670 12.73 11.84 26.28
C ILE A 670 13.29 10.46 25.84
N LYS A 671 14.27 10.42 24.95
CA LYS A 671 14.97 9.19 24.57
C LYS A 671 15.49 8.43 25.79
N ARG A 672 16.22 9.12 26.69
CA ARG A 672 16.75 8.51 27.90
C ARG A 672 15.63 7.96 28.78
N TRP A 673 14.56 8.73 29.03
CA TRP A 673 13.45 8.29 29.85
C TRP A 673 12.69 7.12 29.23
N THR A 674 12.57 7.09 27.92
CA THR A 674 12.02 5.94 27.18
C THR A 674 12.89 4.70 27.38
N ALA A 675 14.21 4.84 27.23
CA ALA A 675 15.17 3.74 27.46
C ALA A 675 15.11 3.24 28.91
N ASP A 676 15.08 4.17 29.88
CA ASP A 676 14.95 3.85 31.31
C ASP A 676 13.64 3.09 31.60
N TRP A 677 12.53 3.50 30.99
CA TRP A 677 11.22 2.82 31.14
C TRP A 677 11.28 1.36 30.64
N PHE A 678 11.89 1.14 29.45
CA PHE A 678 12.08 -0.21 28.89
C PHE A 678 13.18 -1.03 29.62
N GLY A 679 14.03 -0.40 30.39
CA GLY A 679 15.01 -1.05 31.28
C GLY A 679 14.42 -1.48 32.62
N ALA A 680 13.22 -0.98 33.00
CA ALA A 680 12.59 -1.29 34.27
C ALA A 680 12.01 -2.72 34.33
N GLU A 681 11.91 -3.29 35.55
CA GLU A 681 11.40 -4.65 35.79
C GLU A 681 10.00 -4.88 35.22
N ALA A 682 9.13 -3.85 35.26
CA ALA A 682 7.76 -3.92 34.75
C ALA A 682 7.71 -4.23 33.23
N SER A 683 8.69 -3.77 32.45
CA SER A 683 8.75 -4.04 31.01
C SER A 683 9.26 -5.45 30.70
N LYS A 684 10.04 -6.09 31.56
CA LYS A 684 10.61 -7.43 31.34
C LYS A 684 9.55 -8.49 31.11
N THR A 685 8.49 -8.50 31.93
CA THR A 685 7.39 -9.46 31.76
C THR A 685 6.73 -9.36 30.39
N ARG A 686 6.70 -8.15 29.80
CA ARG A 686 6.13 -7.96 28.47
C ARG A 686 7.11 -8.38 27.38
N LYS A 687 8.40 -8.14 27.56
CA LYS A 687 9.43 -8.67 26.66
C LYS A 687 9.44 -10.20 26.65
N GLU A 688 9.35 -10.83 27.83
CA GLU A 688 9.20 -12.29 27.96
C GLU A 688 7.91 -12.80 27.31
N PHE A 689 6.81 -12.06 27.41
CA PHE A 689 5.56 -12.39 26.72
C PHE A 689 5.76 -12.35 25.19
N ILE A 690 6.41 -11.30 24.65
CA ILE A 690 6.70 -11.22 23.21
C ILE A 690 7.55 -12.41 22.78
N GLU A 691 8.60 -12.73 23.52
CA GLU A 691 9.49 -13.85 23.21
C GLU A 691 8.73 -15.20 23.20
N ASN A 692 7.93 -15.46 24.20
CA ASN A 692 7.13 -16.68 24.25
C ASN A 692 6.13 -16.79 23.09
N GLU A 693 5.51 -15.69 22.70
CA GLU A 693 4.57 -15.66 21.59
C GLU A 693 5.30 -15.83 20.25
N LEU A 694 6.48 -15.21 20.05
CA LEU A 694 7.31 -15.41 18.86
C LEU A 694 7.72 -16.89 18.73
N GLN A 695 8.21 -17.51 19.81
CA GLN A 695 8.55 -18.93 19.84
C GLN A 695 7.34 -19.82 19.48
N ARG A 696 6.18 -19.53 20.03
CA ARG A 696 4.95 -20.27 19.75
C ARG A 696 4.55 -20.17 18.28
N GLN A 697 4.55 -18.94 17.73
CA GLN A 697 4.17 -18.72 16.35
C GLN A 697 5.19 -19.31 15.36
N TRP A 698 6.48 -19.25 15.69
CA TRP A 698 7.52 -19.93 14.92
C TRP A 698 7.26 -21.45 14.88
N ALA A 699 7.00 -22.07 16.02
CA ALA A 699 6.68 -23.48 16.09
C ALA A 699 5.41 -23.84 15.29
N ASP A 700 4.36 -23.01 15.34
CA ASP A 700 3.13 -23.19 14.58
C ASP A 700 3.37 -23.05 13.07
N LEU A 701 4.20 -22.10 12.65
CA LEU A 701 4.64 -21.94 11.25
C LEU A 701 5.36 -23.19 10.76
N LEU A 702 6.37 -23.66 11.50
CA LEU A 702 7.12 -24.85 11.15
C LEU A 702 6.21 -26.09 11.10
N LYS A 703 5.28 -26.21 12.02
CA LYS A 703 4.27 -27.29 12.04
C LYS A 703 3.36 -27.26 10.81
N LYS A 704 2.90 -26.07 10.41
CA LYS A 704 2.10 -25.88 9.19
C LYS A 704 2.89 -26.35 7.97
N LEU A 705 4.13 -25.88 7.81
CA LEU A 705 4.99 -26.22 6.68
C LEU A 705 5.36 -27.72 6.68
N THR A 706 5.72 -28.29 7.83
CA THR A 706 5.98 -29.72 7.98
C THR A 706 4.75 -30.56 7.62
N GLY A 707 3.56 -30.07 7.94
CA GLY A 707 2.28 -30.71 7.60
C GLY A 707 2.10 -30.94 6.11
N MET A 708 2.69 -30.11 5.26
CA MET A 708 2.67 -30.30 3.80
C MET A 708 3.39 -31.60 3.36
N PHE A 709 4.35 -32.08 4.16
CA PHE A 709 5.13 -33.31 3.90
C PHE A 709 4.66 -34.52 4.71
N ALA A 710 3.65 -34.39 5.60
CA ALA A 710 3.29 -35.45 6.53
C ALA A 710 2.84 -36.72 5.78
N SER A 711 3.57 -37.82 5.99
CA SER A 711 3.14 -39.18 5.58
C SER A 711 2.17 -39.73 6.64
N ALA A 712 1.31 -40.64 6.22
CA ALA A 712 0.33 -41.30 7.11
C ALA A 712 0.95 -41.99 8.35
N ASP A 713 2.25 -42.29 8.31
CA ASP A 713 2.95 -42.99 9.39
C ASP A 713 3.39 -42.07 10.55
N ALA A 714 3.57 -40.78 10.32
CA ALA A 714 3.99 -39.84 11.35
C ALA A 714 2.85 -39.50 12.35
N GLN A 715 1.59 -39.61 11.92
CA GLN A 715 0.42 -39.36 12.81
C GLN A 715 0.10 -40.54 13.73
N ASN A 716 0.44 -41.76 13.33
CA ASN A 716 0.26 -42.94 14.19
C ASN A 716 1.27 -42.99 15.34
N GLN A 717 2.47 -42.45 15.17
CA GLN A 717 3.45 -42.37 16.27
C GLN A 717 3.14 -41.27 17.29
N ALA A 718 2.50 -40.18 16.91
CA ALA A 718 2.06 -39.13 17.83
C ALA A 718 0.78 -39.49 18.62
N GLY A 719 -0.01 -40.45 18.16
CA GLY A 719 -1.21 -40.98 18.84
C GLY A 719 -0.93 -42.09 19.88
N VAL A 720 0.28 -42.68 19.84
CA VAL A 720 0.69 -43.75 20.78
C VAL A 720 1.46 -43.19 22.00
N ALA A 721 1.83 -41.90 21.95
CA ALA A 721 2.54 -41.20 23.02
C ALA A 721 1.65 -40.27 23.87
N LYS A 722 0.32 -40.51 23.90
CA LYS A 722 -0.62 -39.88 24.82
C LYS A 722 -1.17 -40.89 25.78
#